data_5e02738190ab3a513b2c0171422bb178
#
_entry.id   5e02738190ab3a513b2c0171422bb178
#
_cell.length_a   1.000
_cell.length_b   1.000
_cell.length_c   1.000
_cell.angle_alpha   90.00
_cell.angle_beta   90.00
_cell.angle_gamma   90.00
#
_symmetry.space_group_name_H-M   'P 1'
#
loop_
_entity.id
_entity.type
_entity.pdbx_description
1 polymer ?
#
loop_
_entity_poly.entity_id
_entity_poly.type
_entity_poly.pdbx_seq_one_letter_code
_entity_poly.pdbx_strand_id
1 'polypeptide(L)'
;METPPEYTLGDVLPRQGDFLPLSKKEMKNLNKLTTKDENYIWLKIQFFIPEELKNKEIGLYIGYIRGADILWINNTSVRQYGEFPPRASSAGFTAQYFMFTPSMIKQDSLNTILIKVWPDAFSSIASKIFLSEKPDIFFSAERMTFLNSKITMAFAGVMMVIFFMYLFLYFVMKKAENKNVYLFFALINLYTVHFLLPFFFSEVSWAKPIWLSYNTVIKVFFYGGAFVTGYFANSFVMTYLRKKDSKPIVIIRLALLFIPMFIAFSLNSTKKLNSYIPILIVFDSLQFAITIPRLIISFIKKDTRANVLGLLTGFSPVLVGVVIDLILKGGNLSPNLPFFTIYGWQFTLYIFLATLLLRFGNMYKHNSELNTKLSEFNTHLEEVVAMRTKELSEANFVLSKGLETVAHVQKNFLPVKNKTFRGWELSISYNALDNNVSGDLYDYYFTDGILDGLGIFDVSGHGIPAGLMTILAKSIISQHFITGKTQAEPLSNVLEDINKSYIKEKVNVENYITGLLFRFSEFNKKDVCSVEFANAGHPYPLLYSATENKVIELKQDEEKQYGILGVEGLEVSFPPINFRAAQDDIIVCFTDGLTDCKNRHGNDFTKERIIKLLQQYHNESAIMIMNRIMDKLEDFKGNEKFGDDVTLIVLKRVNSKDYIEEI
;
A
#
# COMPACT_ATOMS: atom_id res chain seq x y z
N MET A 1 -53.23 -24.19 -32.63
CA MET A 1 -53.47 -25.59 -32.27
C MET A 1 -53.40 -26.39 -33.54
N GLU A 2 -52.25 -26.96 -33.78
CA GLU A 2 -52.14 -27.93 -34.89
C GLU A 2 -52.90 -29.18 -34.45
N THR A 3 -53.85 -29.61 -35.26
CA THR A 3 -54.53 -30.89 -35.13
C THR A 3 -53.44 -31.98 -35.12
N PRO A 4 -53.41 -32.87 -34.09
CA PRO A 4 -52.53 -34.03 -34.14
C PRO A 4 -52.81 -34.81 -35.45
N PRO A 5 -51.76 -35.38 -36.05
CA PRO A 5 -51.97 -36.23 -37.21
C PRO A 5 -53.05 -37.26 -36.85
N GLU A 6 -53.98 -37.51 -37.78
CA GLU A 6 -55.05 -38.49 -37.62
C GLU A 6 -54.44 -39.89 -37.34
N TYR A 7 -54.23 -40.16 -36.09
CA TYR A 7 -54.00 -41.53 -35.64
C TYR A 7 -55.39 -42.15 -35.42
N THR A 8 -55.73 -43.04 -36.24
CA THR A 8 -56.89 -43.93 -36.01
C THR A 8 -56.64 -44.66 -34.68
N LEU A 9 -57.54 -44.53 -33.74
CA LEU A 9 -57.43 -45.02 -32.35
C LEU A 9 -57.07 -46.50 -32.22
N GLY A 10 -57.16 -47.27 -33.26
CA GLY A 10 -56.86 -48.71 -33.30
C GLY A 10 -55.38 -49.07 -33.30
N ASP A 11 -54.53 -48.19 -33.83
CA ASP A 11 -53.11 -48.54 -34.09
C ASP A 11 -52.15 -48.11 -32.96
N VAL A 12 -52.57 -47.23 -32.06
CA VAL A 12 -51.66 -46.60 -31.07
C VAL A 12 -52.02 -46.91 -29.62
N LEU A 13 -53.22 -47.40 -29.36
CA LEU A 13 -53.65 -47.73 -27.98
C LEU A 13 -53.38 -49.21 -27.69
N PRO A 14 -52.80 -49.56 -26.53
CA PRO A 14 -52.58 -50.96 -26.13
C PRO A 14 -53.89 -51.68 -26.02
N ARG A 15 -53.95 -52.97 -26.44
CA ARG A 15 -55.11 -53.83 -26.35
C ARG A 15 -55.50 -54.07 -24.88
N GLN A 16 -56.76 -54.36 -24.61
CA GLN A 16 -57.36 -54.51 -23.28
C GLN A 16 -56.82 -55.69 -22.46
N GLY A 17 -55.75 -56.27 -22.72
CA GLY A 17 -55.05 -57.32 -21.98
C GLY A 17 -53.64 -56.98 -21.56
N ASP A 18 -53.11 -55.88 -22.08
CA ASP A 18 -51.66 -55.55 -21.97
C ASP A 18 -51.32 -54.69 -20.72
N PHE A 19 -52.30 -54.32 -19.90
CA PHE A 19 -52.11 -53.49 -18.70
C PHE A 19 -51.93 -54.33 -17.45
N LEU A 20 -50.81 -54.20 -16.77
CA LEU A 20 -50.52 -54.82 -15.50
C LEU A 20 -50.76 -53.81 -14.36
N PRO A 21 -51.24 -54.29 -13.19
CA PRO A 21 -51.38 -53.44 -11.99
C PRO A 21 -50.08 -52.82 -11.61
N LEU A 22 -50.03 -51.50 -11.44
CA LEU A 22 -48.85 -50.78 -11.04
C LEU A 22 -48.62 -50.88 -9.52
N SER A 23 -47.50 -51.37 -9.11
CA SER A 23 -47.12 -51.42 -7.71
C SER A 23 -46.72 -50.02 -7.18
N LYS A 24 -46.89 -49.77 -5.87
CA LYS A 24 -46.47 -48.51 -5.25
C LYS A 24 -44.97 -48.18 -5.51
N LYS A 25 -44.12 -49.19 -5.71
CA LYS A 25 -42.72 -49.03 -6.00
C LYS A 25 -42.44 -48.54 -7.42
N GLU A 26 -43.22 -49.05 -8.35
CA GLU A 26 -43.20 -48.66 -9.77
C GLU A 26 -43.76 -47.26 -10.00
N MET A 27 -44.82 -46.88 -9.29
CA MET A 27 -45.37 -45.51 -9.31
C MET A 27 -44.33 -44.44 -8.95
N LYS A 28 -43.34 -44.80 -8.13
CA LYS A 28 -42.29 -43.88 -7.67
C LYS A 28 -41.18 -43.67 -8.67
N ASN A 29 -41.01 -44.54 -9.66
CA ASN A 29 -40.00 -44.43 -10.69
C ASN A 29 -40.48 -45.02 -12.00
N LEU A 30 -41.26 -44.26 -12.73
CA LEU A 30 -41.82 -44.67 -14.03
C LEU A 30 -40.73 -44.96 -15.08
N ASN A 31 -39.59 -44.34 -14.93
CA ASN A 31 -38.49 -44.55 -15.88
C ASN A 31 -37.92 -45.99 -15.87
N LYS A 32 -38.15 -46.75 -14.81
CA LYS A 32 -37.79 -48.19 -14.77
C LYS A 32 -38.68 -49.07 -15.59
N LEU A 33 -39.88 -48.60 -15.94
CA LEU A 33 -40.88 -49.34 -16.70
C LEU A 33 -40.66 -49.21 -18.25
N THR A 34 -39.85 -48.24 -18.69
CA THR A 34 -39.53 -48.09 -20.10
C THR A 34 -38.58 -49.21 -20.57
N THR A 35 -38.91 -49.83 -21.72
CA THR A 35 -38.05 -50.84 -22.38
C THR A 35 -36.90 -50.17 -23.15
N LYS A 36 -35.94 -50.96 -23.72
CA LYS A 36 -34.86 -50.41 -24.53
C LYS A 36 -35.36 -49.82 -25.85
N ASP A 37 -36.47 -50.32 -26.34
CA ASP A 37 -37.04 -49.96 -27.64
C ASP A 37 -38.12 -48.89 -27.54
N GLU A 38 -38.80 -48.79 -26.36
CA GLU A 38 -39.86 -47.84 -26.13
C GLU A 38 -39.47 -46.82 -25.05
N ASN A 39 -39.38 -45.58 -25.44
CA ASN A 39 -39.04 -44.48 -24.53
C ASN A 39 -40.26 -43.89 -23.83
N TYR A 40 -41.41 -44.50 -23.91
CA TYR A 40 -42.64 -44.05 -23.28
C TYR A 40 -43.38 -45.24 -22.62
N ILE A 41 -44.30 -44.93 -21.72
CA ILE A 41 -45.20 -45.89 -21.05
C ILE A 41 -46.63 -45.45 -21.20
N TRP A 42 -47.51 -46.43 -21.19
CA TRP A 42 -48.96 -46.20 -21.13
C TRP A 42 -49.49 -46.53 -19.74
N LEU A 43 -50.31 -45.60 -19.19
CA LEU A 43 -50.99 -45.79 -17.93
C LEU A 43 -52.49 -45.80 -18.19
N LYS A 44 -53.21 -46.75 -17.57
CA LYS A 44 -54.65 -46.90 -17.67
C LYS A 44 -55.28 -46.73 -16.27
N ILE A 45 -56.27 -45.84 -16.13
CA ILE A 45 -57.05 -45.63 -14.95
C ILE A 45 -58.52 -45.86 -15.30
N GLN A 46 -59.19 -46.71 -14.55
CA GLN A 46 -60.59 -47.00 -14.71
C GLN A 46 -61.34 -46.62 -13.43
N PHE A 47 -62.47 -45.96 -13.57
CA PHE A 47 -63.24 -45.48 -12.43
C PHE A 47 -64.72 -45.31 -12.77
N PHE A 48 -65.53 -45.47 -11.73
CA PHE A 48 -66.95 -45.05 -11.71
C PHE A 48 -67.04 -43.71 -10.97
N ILE A 49 -67.98 -42.85 -11.37
CA ILE A 49 -68.20 -41.61 -10.64
C ILE A 49 -68.99 -41.95 -9.35
N PRO A 50 -68.44 -41.60 -8.17
CA PRO A 50 -69.19 -41.77 -6.89
C PRO A 50 -70.46 -40.97 -6.89
N GLU A 51 -71.52 -41.52 -6.25
CA GLU A 51 -72.83 -40.86 -6.18
C GLU A 51 -72.74 -39.40 -5.67
N GLU A 52 -71.87 -39.14 -4.71
CA GLU A 52 -71.61 -37.83 -4.12
C GLU A 52 -71.10 -36.78 -5.10
N LEU A 53 -70.49 -37.26 -6.20
CA LEU A 53 -69.83 -36.41 -7.25
C LEU A 53 -70.65 -36.34 -8.55
N LYS A 54 -71.76 -37.08 -8.65
CA LYS A 54 -72.67 -37.01 -9.80
C LYS A 54 -73.27 -35.62 -9.95
N ASN A 55 -73.34 -35.14 -11.18
CA ASN A 55 -73.87 -33.82 -11.54
C ASN A 55 -73.08 -32.60 -10.95
N LYS A 56 -71.88 -32.82 -10.46
CA LYS A 56 -70.98 -31.73 -10.00
C LYS A 56 -69.91 -31.50 -11.03
N GLU A 57 -69.27 -30.30 -10.98
CA GLU A 57 -68.07 -30.04 -11.70
C GLU A 57 -66.87 -30.78 -11.02
N ILE A 58 -66.49 -31.89 -11.58
CA ILE A 58 -65.45 -32.77 -11.04
C ILE A 58 -64.18 -32.75 -11.88
N GLY A 59 -63.09 -33.09 -11.25
CA GLY A 59 -61.80 -33.24 -11.88
C GLY A 59 -60.98 -34.39 -11.33
N LEU A 60 -59.92 -34.70 -12.03
CA LEU A 60 -58.92 -35.66 -11.63
C LEU A 60 -57.63 -34.94 -11.24
N TYR A 61 -57.18 -35.16 -10.04
CA TYR A 61 -55.84 -34.78 -9.62
C TYR A 61 -54.86 -35.92 -9.89
N ILE A 62 -53.79 -35.67 -10.66
CA ILE A 62 -52.82 -36.71 -11.06
C ILE A 62 -51.50 -36.52 -10.27
N GLY A 63 -51.21 -35.31 -9.83
CA GLY A 63 -49.93 -34.97 -9.20
C GLY A 63 -48.85 -34.63 -10.23
N TYR A 64 -47.63 -35.09 -10.01
CA TYR A 64 -46.54 -34.77 -10.94
C TYR A 64 -46.26 -35.93 -11.87
N ILE A 65 -46.42 -35.69 -13.19
CA ILE A 65 -45.81 -36.48 -14.19
C ILE A 65 -44.72 -35.64 -14.82
N ARG A 66 -43.49 -35.90 -14.39
CA ARG A 66 -42.33 -35.24 -14.98
C ARG A 66 -42.00 -35.86 -16.32
N GLY A 67 -41.70 -35.03 -17.29
CA GLY A 67 -41.54 -35.42 -18.64
C GLY A 67 -42.66 -34.86 -19.50
N ALA A 68 -43.07 -35.57 -20.52
CA ALA A 68 -44.22 -35.20 -21.34
C ALA A 68 -45.32 -36.25 -21.21
N ASP A 69 -46.58 -35.80 -21.23
CA ASP A 69 -47.71 -36.69 -21.20
C ASP A 69 -48.86 -36.21 -22.12
N ILE A 70 -49.61 -37.18 -22.66
CA ILE A 70 -50.86 -36.94 -23.35
C ILE A 70 -51.94 -37.74 -22.64
N LEU A 71 -53.06 -37.13 -22.37
CA LEU A 71 -54.16 -37.73 -21.67
C LEU A 71 -55.37 -37.85 -22.58
N TRP A 72 -55.96 -39.03 -22.57
CA TRP A 72 -57.25 -39.36 -23.23
C TRP A 72 -58.27 -39.77 -22.13
N ILE A 73 -59.48 -39.38 -22.36
CA ILE A 73 -60.65 -39.87 -21.57
C ILE A 73 -61.68 -40.45 -22.54
N ASN A 74 -62.14 -41.67 -22.26
CA ASN A 74 -63.12 -42.35 -23.08
C ASN A 74 -62.82 -42.23 -24.58
N ASN A 75 -61.54 -42.39 -24.96
CA ASN A 75 -61.01 -42.31 -26.32
C ASN A 75 -60.89 -40.89 -26.91
N THR A 76 -61.21 -39.86 -26.17
CA THR A 76 -61.01 -38.47 -26.62
C THR A 76 -59.73 -37.90 -26.04
N SER A 77 -58.81 -37.39 -26.89
CA SER A 77 -57.62 -36.67 -26.46
C SER A 77 -58.00 -35.33 -25.83
N VAL A 78 -57.55 -35.05 -24.63
CA VAL A 78 -58.01 -33.89 -23.88
C VAL A 78 -56.94 -32.90 -23.52
N ARG A 79 -55.67 -33.36 -23.40
CA ARG A 79 -54.58 -32.45 -23.15
C ARG A 79 -53.24 -33.08 -23.45
N GLN A 80 -52.23 -32.20 -23.63
CA GLN A 80 -50.82 -32.55 -23.68
C GLN A 80 -50.05 -31.59 -22.77
N TYR A 81 -49.17 -32.14 -21.93
CA TYR A 81 -48.18 -31.40 -21.21
C TYR A 81 -46.79 -31.83 -21.65
N GLY A 82 -45.88 -30.82 -21.79
CA GLY A 82 -44.55 -31.08 -22.34
C GLY A 82 -44.57 -31.47 -23.80
N GLU A 83 -43.42 -31.77 -24.38
CA GLU A 83 -43.24 -32.22 -25.74
C GLU A 83 -42.49 -33.56 -25.76
N PHE A 84 -42.91 -34.45 -26.64
CA PHE A 84 -42.25 -35.73 -26.84
C PHE A 84 -40.97 -35.56 -27.70
N PRO A 85 -40.02 -36.50 -27.65
CA PRO A 85 -38.90 -36.51 -28.55
C PRO A 85 -39.33 -36.42 -30.01
N PRO A 86 -38.55 -35.73 -30.88
CA PRO A 86 -37.18 -35.23 -30.67
C PRO A 86 -37.05 -33.89 -29.91
N ARG A 87 -38.12 -33.13 -29.79
CA ARG A 87 -38.14 -31.81 -29.10
C ARG A 87 -38.51 -31.93 -27.62
N ALA A 88 -38.19 -33.03 -26.98
CA ALA A 88 -38.63 -33.34 -25.62
C ALA A 88 -38.48 -32.14 -24.63
N SER A 89 -39.62 -31.77 -24.06
CA SER A 89 -39.67 -30.80 -22.93
C SER A 89 -40.48 -31.37 -21.78
N SER A 90 -40.10 -31.07 -20.58
CA SER A 90 -40.79 -31.54 -19.37
C SER A 90 -41.87 -30.58 -18.92
N ALA A 91 -42.96 -31.11 -18.39
CA ALA A 91 -43.97 -30.34 -17.67
C ALA A 91 -43.42 -29.74 -16.34
N GLY A 92 -42.20 -30.10 -15.97
CA GLY A 92 -41.53 -29.56 -14.78
C GLY A 92 -42.12 -30.05 -13.47
N PHE A 93 -42.21 -29.12 -12.52
CA PHE A 93 -42.69 -29.38 -11.15
C PHE A 93 -44.10 -28.84 -10.92
N THR A 94 -44.87 -28.63 -11.99
CA THR A 94 -46.28 -28.20 -11.93
C THR A 94 -47.16 -29.40 -11.66
N ALA A 95 -48.02 -29.29 -10.68
CA ALA A 95 -48.98 -30.35 -10.37
C ALA A 95 -50.04 -30.42 -11.46
N GLN A 96 -50.26 -31.62 -11.96
CA GLN A 96 -51.17 -31.84 -13.05
C GLN A 96 -52.55 -32.25 -12.54
N TYR A 97 -53.58 -31.64 -13.13
CA TYR A 97 -54.94 -31.97 -12.94
C TYR A 97 -55.74 -31.79 -14.22
N PHE A 98 -56.92 -32.36 -14.25
CA PHE A 98 -57.79 -32.24 -15.38
C PHE A 98 -59.22 -32.04 -14.91
N MET A 99 -59.93 -31.08 -15.52
CA MET A 99 -61.35 -30.83 -15.21
C MET A 99 -62.21 -31.46 -16.32
N PHE A 100 -63.18 -32.24 -15.88
CA PHE A 100 -64.05 -32.91 -16.82
C PHE A 100 -65.20 -31.99 -17.24
N THR A 101 -65.49 -31.97 -18.53
CA THR A 101 -66.77 -31.45 -19.03
C THR A 101 -67.81 -32.58 -18.99
N PRO A 102 -69.12 -32.28 -18.80
CA PRO A 102 -70.14 -33.30 -18.73
C PRO A 102 -70.22 -34.24 -19.95
N SER A 103 -69.75 -33.75 -21.12
CA SER A 103 -69.73 -34.53 -22.38
C SER A 103 -68.56 -35.54 -22.41
N MET A 104 -67.57 -35.40 -21.58
CA MET A 104 -66.39 -36.28 -21.61
C MET A 104 -66.54 -37.49 -20.68
N ILE A 105 -67.47 -37.45 -19.74
CA ILE A 105 -67.64 -38.47 -18.68
C ILE A 105 -69.01 -39.13 -18.77
N LYS A 106 -68.98 -40.42 -18.51
CA LYS A 106 -70.21 -41.22 -18.38
C LYS A 106 -70.59 -41.31 -16.92
N GLN A 107 -71.79 -40.86 -16.57
CA GLN A 107 -72.21 -40.76 -15.18
C GLN A 107 -72.45 -42.15 -14.54
N ASP A 108 -73.05 -43.07 -15.26
CA ASP A 108 -73.52 -44.39 -14.74
C ASP A 108 -72.75 -45.58 -15.30
N SER A 109 -71.58 -45.34 -15.97
CA SER A 109 -70.82 -46.41 -16.55
C SER A 109 -69.30 -46.17 -16.36
N LEU A 110 -68.53 -47.19 -16.65
CA LEU A 110 -67.05 -47.16 -16.49
C LEU A 110 -66.45 -46.11 -17.38
N ASN A 111 -65.68 -45.23 -16.77
CA ASN A 111 -64.82 -44.26 -17.48
C ASN A 111 -63.40 -44.82 -17.55
N THR A 112 -62.72 -44.56 -18.64
CA THR A 112 -61.32 -44.98 -18.87
C THR A 112 -60.50 -43.77 -19.21
N ILE A 113 -59.43 -43.56 -18.46
CA ILE A 113 -58.36 -42.60 -18.75
C ILE A 113 -57.16 -43.38 -19.24
N LEU A 114 -56.57 -42.94 -20.35
CA LEU A 114 -55.28 -43.40 -20.84
C LEU A 114 -54.31 -42.23 -20.82
N ILE A 115 -53.10 -42.47 -20.32
CA ILE A 115 -52.04 -41.46 -20.29
C ILE A 115 -50.81 -42.08 -20.95
N LYS A 116 -50.37 -41.47 -22.07
CA LYS A 116 -49.05 -41.78 -22.67
C LYS A 116 -48.05 -40.86 -22.00
N VAL A 117 -47.03 -41.45 -21.38
CA VAL A 117 -46.00 -40.73 -20.63
C VAL A 117 -44.63 -40.97 -21.23
N TRP A 118 -43.93 -39.89 -21.53
CA TRP A 118 -42.48 -39.91 -21.73
C TRP A 118 -41.83 -39.49 -20.43
N PRO A 119 -41.32 -40.44 -19.62
CA PRO A 119 -40.81 -40.14 -18.31
C PRO A 119 -39.41 -39.55 -18.37
N ASP A 120 -39.20 -38.48 -17.59
CA ASP A 120 -37.86 -37.97 -17.33
C ASP A 120 -37.16 -38.78 -16.21
N ALA A 121 -35.97 -38.30 -15.84
CA ALA A 121 -35.17 -38.89 -14.79
C ALA A 121 -35.85 -39.07 -13.43
N PHE A 122 -36.78 -38.22 -13.11
CA PHE A 122 -37.42 -38.13 -11.81
C PHE A 122 -38.94 -38.35 -11.87
N SER A 123 -39.40 -38.89 -12.98
CA SER A 123 -40.82 -39.10 -13.16
C SER A 123 -41.41 -40.11 -12.17
N SER A 124 -42.42 -39.64 -11.48
CA SER A 124 -43.22 -40.45 -10.57
C SER A 124 -44.67 -40.03 -10.67
N ILE A 125 -45.58 -40.95 -10.39
CA ILE A 125 -47.01 -40.62 -10.19
C ILE A 125 -47.22 -40.23 -8.74
N ALA A 126 -48.06 -39.23 -8.50
CA ALA A 126 -48.49 -38.86 -7.14
C ALA A 126 -48.98 -40.10 -6.38
N SER A 127 -48.68 -40.14 -5.09
CA SER A 127 -49.12 -41.24 -4.22
C SER A 127 -50.68 -41.31 -4.09
N LYS A 128 -51.40 -40.27 -4.45
CA LYS A 128 -52.85 -40.18 -4.47
C LYS A 128 -53.29 -39.50 -5.77
N ILE A 129 -53.76 -40.33 -6.68
CA ILE A 129 -54.63 -39.88 -7.77
C ILE A 129 -56.04 -39.90 -7.19
N PHE A 130 -56.75 -38.81 -7.29
CA PHE A 130 -58.11 -38.77 -6.74
C PHE A 130 -59.04 -37.90 -7.59
N LEU A 131 -60.31 -38.24 -7.52
CA LEU A 131 -61.42 -37.47 -8.08
C LEU A 131 -62.01 -36.62 -6.99
N SER A 132 -62.34 -35.39 -7.28
CA SER A 132 -63.02 -34.48 -6.36
C SER A 132 -63.70 -33.36 -7.13
N GLU A 133 -64.42 -32.51 -6.39
CA GLU A 133 -64.99 -31.30 -6.93
C GLU A 133 -63.89 -30.31 -7.37
N LYS A 134 -64.25 -29.45 -8.30
CA LYS A 134 -63.36 -28.46 -8.88
C LYS A 134 -62.57 -27.64 -7.85
N PRO A 135 -63.16 -27.10 -6.78
CA PRO A 135 -62.38 -26.30 -5.81
C PRO A 135 -61.25 -27.09 -5.15
N ASP A 136 -61.51 -28.36 -4.75
CA ASP A 136 -60.53 -29.20 -4.07
C ASP A 136 -59.36 -29.59 -4.99
N ILE A 137 -59.68 -29.92 -6.23
CA ILE A 137 -58.68 -30.24 -7.27
C ILE A 137 -57.80 -29.05 -7.53
N PHE A 138 -58.43 -27.88 -7.73
CA PHE A 138 -57.68 -26.65 -8.01
C PHE A 138 -56.79 -26.26 -6.81
N PHE A 139 -57.37 -26.26 -5.60
CA PHE A 139 -56.59 -25.94 -4.38
C PHE A 139 -55.41 -26.90 -4.18
N SER A 140 -55.62 -28.20 -4.39
CA SER A 140 -54.54 -29.19 -4.25
C SER A 140 -53.45 -28.99 -5.28
N ALA A 141 -53.79 -28.73 -6.53
CA ALA A 141 -52.84 -28.50 -7.61
C ALA A 141 -52.07 -27.18 -7.41
N GLU A 142 -52.75 -26.10 -7.14
CA GLU A 142 -52.13 -24.79 -6.89
C GLU A 142 -51.21 -24.82 -5.66
N ARG A 143 -51.65 -25.42 -4.55
CA ARG A 143 -50.82 -25.56 -3.36
C ARG A 143 -49.50 -26.29 -3.66
N MET A 144 -49.57 -27.38 -4.42
CA MET A 144 -48.41 -28.19 -4.73
C MET A 144 -47.50 -27.47 -5.73
N THR A 145 -48.06 -26.81 -6.75
CA THR A 145 -47.30 -26.00 -7.71
C THR A 145 -46.61 -24.83 -6.98
N PHE A 146 -47.32 -24.17 -6.07
CA PHE A 146 -46.79 -23.10 -5.27
C PHE A 146 -45.54 -23.56 -4.48
N LEU A 147 -45.62 -24.69 -3.76
CA LEU A 147 -44.52 -25.20 -2.94
C LEU A 147 -43.31 -25.66 -3.75
N ASN A 148 -43.50 -26.24 -4.93
CA ASN A 148 -42.39 -26.83 -5.70
C ASN A 148 -41.81 -25.90 -6.77
N SER A 149 -42.61 -25.00 -7.34
CA SER A 149 -42.20 -24.14 -8.46
C SER A 149 -42.19 -22.67 -8.07
N LYS A 150 -43.32 -22.09 -7.67
CA LYS A 150 -43.45 -20.63 -7.46
C LYS A 150 -42.60 -20.10 -6.32
N ILE A 151 -42.52 -20.82 -5.18
CA ILE A 151 -41.62 -20.46 -4.08
C ILE A 151 -40.14 -20.53 -4.54
N THR A 152 -39.78 -21.58 -5.27
CA THR A 152 -38.42 -21.75 -5.77
C THR A 152 -38.04 -20.61 -6.73
N MET A 153 -38.98 -20.18 -7.58
CA MET A 153 -38.78 -19.03 -8.46
C MET A 153 -38.60 -17.73 -7.67
N ALA A 154 -39.42 -17.52 -6.63
CA ALA A 154 -39.27 -16.34 -5.75
C ALA A 154 -37.90 -16.32 -5.04
N PHE A 155 -37.46 -17.47 -4.53
CA PHE A 155 -36.11 -17.60 -3.96
C PHE A 155 -35.01 -17.30 -4.95
N ALA A 156 -35.12 -17.80 -6.19
CA ALA A 156 -34.17 -17.51 -7.25
C ALA A 156 -34.08 -15.99 -7.52
N GLY A 157 -35.22 -15.28 -7.53
CA GLY A 157 -35.23 -13.82 -7.63
C GLY A 157 -34.47 -13.12 -6.52
N VAL A 158 -34.69 -13.53 -5.27
CA VAL A 158 -33.97 -12.98 -4.11
C VAL A 158 -32.47 -13.28 -4.22
N MET A 159 -32.07 -14.49 -4.64
CA MET A 159 -30.66 -14.86 -4.83
C MET A 159 -29.98 -14.00 -5.90
N MET A 160 -30.67 -13.62 -6.97
CA MET A 160 -30.13 -12.70 -7.97
C MET A 160 -29.88 -11.30 -7.39
N VAL A 161 -30.77 -10.79 -6.56
CA VAL A 161 -30.56 -9.51 -5.85
C VAL A 161 -29.33 -9.61 -4.93
N ILE A 162 -29.23 -10.69 -4.16
CA ILE A 162 -28.07 -10.95 -3.28
C ILE A 162 -26.79 -11.06 -4.09
N PHE A 163 -26.81 -11.75 -5.23
CA PHE A 163 -25.65 -11.84 -6.14
C PHE A 163 -25.14 -10.46 -6.52
N PHE A 164 -25.99 -9.57 -7.06
CA PHE A 164 -25.58 -8.22 -7.47
C PHE A 164 -25.09 -7.39 -6.30
N MET A 165 -25.73 -7.47 -5.14
CA MET A 165 -25.32 -6.76 -3.94
C MET A 165 -23.90 -7.17 -3.50
N TYR A 166 -23.61 -8.48 -3.44
CA TYR A 166 -22.29 -8.96 -3.00
C TYR A 166 -21.22 -8.77 -4.08
N LEU A 167 -21.59 -8.82 -5.35
CA LEU A 167 -20.69 -8.45 -6.44
C LEU A 167 -20.30 -6.97 -6.36
N PHE A 168 -21.26 -6.10 -6.06
CA PHE A 168 -20.99 -4.68 -5.81
C PHE A 168 -20.05 -4.49 -4.60
N LEU A 169 -20.32 -5.16 -3.47
CA LEU A 169 -19.46 -5.11 -2.30
C LEU A 169 -18.03 -5.57 -2.61
N TYR A 170 -17.85 -6.61 -3.43
CA TYR A 170 -16.53 -7.05 -3.87
C TYR A 170 -15.75 -5.95 -4.59
N PHE A 171 -16.40 -5.17 -5.45
CA PHE A 171 -15.75 -4.06 -6.16
C PHE A 171 -15.48 -2.84 -5.25
N VAL A 172 -16.38 -2.53 -4.33
CA VAL A 172 -16.20 -1.42 -3.37
C VAL A 172 -15.08 -1.74 -2.38
N MET A 173 -14.98 -2.98 -1.92
CA MET A 173 -14.03 -3.43 -0.90
C MET A 173 -12.64 -3.76 -1.47
N LYS A 174 -12.15 -3.01 -2.46
CA LYS A 174 -10.88 -3.30 -3.18
C LYS A 174 -9.67 -3.51 -2.27
N LYS A 175 -9.58 -2.79 -1.16
CA LYS A 175 -8.46 -2.85 -0.20
C LYS A 175 -8.67 -3.83 0.96
N ALA A 176 -9.82 -4.49 1.06
CA ALA A 176 -10.07 -5.43 2.14
C ALA A 176 -9.26 -6.72 1.96
N GLU A 177 -8.57 -7.15 3.00
CA GLU A 177 -7.72 -8.35 3.01
C GLU A 177 -8.44 -9.63 2.53
N ASN A 178 -9.74 -9.74 2.79
CA ASN A 178 -10.58 -10.91 2.47
C ASN A 178 -11.73 -10.60 1.51
N LYS A 179 -11.58 -9.65 0.58
CA LYS A 179 -12.64 -9.27 -0.37
C LYS A 179 -13.23 -10.46 -1.16
N ASN A 180 -12.43 -11.49 -1.43
CA ASN A 180 -12.87 -12.67 -2.18
C ASN A 180 -13.98 -13.46 -1.48
N VAL A 181 -14.21 -13.29 -0.17
CA VAL A 181 -15.38 -13.85 0.52
C VAL A 181 -16.67 -13.35 -0.12
N TYR A 182 -16.75 -12.06 -0.43
CA TYR A 182 -17.92 -11.46 -1.08
C TYR A 182 -18.12 -11.99 -2.50
N LEU A 183 -17.02 -12.13 -3.28
CA LEU A 183 -17.08 -12.70 -4.62
C LEU A 183 -17.58 -14.14 -4.61
N PHE A 184 -16.98 -15.00 -3.77
CA PHE A 184 -17.41 -16.40 -3.72
C PHE A 184 -18.84 -16.55 -3.23
N PHE A 185 -19.29 -15.73 -2.27
CA PHE A 185 -20.67 -15.73 -1.85
C PHE A 185 -21.63 -15.26 -2.97
N ALA A 186 -21.26 -14.24 -3.74
CA ALA A 186 -22.00 -13.84 -4.93
C ALA A 186 -22.12 -15.00 -5.93
N LEU A 187 -21.00 -15.65 -6.27
CA LEU A 187 -20.97 -16.76 -7.22
C LEU A 187 -21.79 -17.96 -6.73
N ILE A 188 -21.80 -18.27 -5.43
CA ILE A 188 -22.67 -19.29 -4.86
C ILE A 188 -24.14 -18.95 -5.16
N ASN A 189 -24.58 -17.72 -4.92
CA ASN A 189 -25.95 -17.29 -5.19
C ASN A 189 -26.30 -17.41 -6.68
N LEU A 190 -25.43 -16.96 -7.59
CA LEU A 190 -25.63 -17.06 -9.03
C LEU A 190 -25.79 -18.52 -9.48
N TYR A 191 -24.88 -19.41 -9.07
CA TYR A 191 -24.93 -20.81 -9.47
C TYR A 191 -26.01 -21.61 -8.73
N THR A 192 -26.45 -21.15 -7.55
CA THR A 192 -27.66 -21.68 -6.91
C THR A 192 -28.91 -21.36 -7.75
N VAL A 193 -29.03 -20.16 -8.30
CA VAL A 193 -30.12 -19.84 -9.26
C VAL A 193 -30.04 -20.75 -10.50
N HIS A 194 -28.83 -20.97 -11.03
CA HIS A 194 -28.62 -21.92 -12.13
C HIS A 194 -29.13 -23.32 -11.77
N PHE A 195 -28.75 -23.82 -10.60
CA PHE A 195 -29.20 -25.12 -10.10
C PHE A 195 -30.72 -25.20 -9.93
N LEU A 196 -31.37 -24.11 -9.51
CA LEU A 196 -32.81 -24.06 -9.27
C LEU A 196 -33.63 -23.90 -10.55
N LEU A 197 -33.07 -23.42 -11.62
CA LEU A 197 -33.79 -23.08 -12.85
C LEU A 197 -34.68 -24.21 -13.38
N PRO A 198 -34.27 -25.49 -13.43
CA PRO A 198 -35.15 -26.58 -13.89
C PRO A 198 -36.44 -26.78 -13.09
N PHE A 199 -36.48 -26.32 -11.82
CA PHE A 199 -37.65 -26.48 -10.96
C PHE A 199 -38.82 -25.54 -11.32
N PHE A 200 -38.52 -24.42 -11.97
CA PHE A 200 -39.53 -23.43 -12.38
C PHE A 200 -39.43 -23.03 -13.86
N PHE A 201 -38.64 -23.76 -14.65
CA PHE A 201 -38.41 -23.45 -16.07
C PHE A 201 -39.70 -23.44 -16.86
N SER A 202 -40.67 -24.33 -16.52
CA SER A 202 -41.98 -24.40 -17.17
C SER A 202 -42.87 -23.18 -16.89
N GLU A 203 -42.63 -22.46 -15.79
CA GLU A 203 -43.40 -21.26 -15.41
C GLU A 203 -42.87 -19.99 -16.10
N VAL A 204 -41.65 -20.05 -16.71
CA VAL A 204 -41.02 -18.91 -17.32
C VAL A 204 -41.37 -18.87 -18.80
N SER A 205 -42.35 -18.06 -19.17
CA SER A 205 -42.88 -18.02 -20.54
C SER A 205 -41.85 -17.70 -21.62
N TRP A 206 -40.91 -16.84 -21.35
CA TRP A 206 -39.85 -16.46 -22.33
C TRP A 206 -38.74 -17.51 -22.47
N ALA A 207 -38.67 -18.48 -21.57
CA ALA A 207 -37.68 -19.56 -21.67
C ALA A 207 -38.14 -20.70 -22.57
N LYS A 208 -39.43 -20.78 -22.92
CA LYS A 208 -39.97 -21.81 -23.82
C LYS A 208 -39.36 -21.87 -25.21
N PRO A 209 -38.95 -20.77 -25.83
CA PRO A 209 -38.32 -20.82 -27.15
C PRO A 209 -36.81 -21.08 -27.10
N ILE A 210 -36.20 -21.32 -25.92
CA ILE A 210 -34.77 -21.67 -25.84
C ILE A 210 -34.57 -23.05 -26.47
N TRP A 211 -33.73 -23.10 -27.46
CA TRP A 211 -33.40 -24.23 -28.35
C TRP A 211 -32.67 -25.40 -27.62
N LEU A 212 -32.72 -25.45 -26.32
CA LEU A 212 -32.05 -26.46 -25.52
C LEU A 212 -32.98 -27.65 -25.27
N SER A 213 -32.51 -28.84 -25.62
CA SER A 213 -33.23 -30.05 -25.23
C SER A 213 -33.32 -30.17 -23.71
N TYR A 214 -34.39 -30.80 -23.21
CA TYR A 214 -34.55 -31.03 -21.76
C TYR A 214 -33.33 -31.70 -21.13
N ASN A 215 -32.72 -32.66 -21.82
CA ASN A 215 -31.49 -33.32 -21.40
C ASN A 215 -30.35 -32.30 -21.21
N THR A 216 -30.22 -31.36 -22.12
CA THR A 216 -29.23 -30.29 -22.03
C THR A 216 -29.53 -29.33 -20.84
N VAL A 217 -30.79 -28.97 -20.65
CA VAL A 217 -31.23 -28.16 -19.51
C VAL A 217 -30.84 -28.82 -18.18
N ILE A 218 -31.14 -30.11 -17.99
CA ILE A 218 -30.77 -30.84 -16.79
C ILE A 218 -29.25 -30.90 -16.61
N LYS A 219 -28.50 -31.18 -17.67
CA LYS A 219 -27.04 -31.25 -17.58
C LYS A 219 -26.39 -29.90 -17.22
N VAL A 220 -26.77 -28.86 -17.94
CA VAL A 220 -26.17 -27.53 -17.78
C VAL A 220 -26.59 -26.91 -16.45
N PHE A 221 -27.89 -26.84 -16.21
CA PHE A 221 -28.42 -26.08 -15.09
C PHE A 221 -28.42 -26.88 -13.78
N PHE A 222 -28.95 -28.10 -13.76
CA PHE A 222 -29.02 -28.88 -12.53
C PHE A 222 -27.64 -29.40 -12.12
N TYR A 223 -26.99 -30.22 -12.95
CA TYR A 223 -25.69 -30.81 -12.58
C TYR A 223 -24.56 -29.79 -12.65
N GLY A 224 -24.50 -28.99 -13.69
CA GLY A 224 -23.48 -27.94 -13.81
C GLY A 224 -23.60 -26.92 -12.68
N GLY A 225 -24.82 -26.47 -12.38
CA GLY A 225 -25.10 -25.57 -11.26
C GLY A 225 -24.70 -26.17 -9.91
N ALA A 226 -25.02 -27.44 -9.64
CA ALA A 226 -24.67 -28.11 -8.41
C ALA A 226 -23.15 -28.19 -8.18
N PHE A 227 -22.41 -28.71 -9.16
CA PHE A 227 -20.94 -28.86 -9.03
C PHE A 227 -20.22 -27.53 -8.89
N VAL A 228 -20.62 -26.52 -9.65
CA VAL A 228 -20.01 -25.18 -9.54
C VAL A 228 -20.37 -24.51 -8.22
N THR A 229 -21.60 -24.69 -7.72
CA THR A 229 -22.00 -24.20 -6.39
C THR A 229 -21.17 -24.87 -5.31
N GLY A 230 -20.96 -26.19 -5.35
CA GLY A 230 -20.11 -26.94 -4.42
C GLY A 230 -18.66 -26.44 -4.42
N TYR A 231 -18.09 -26.18 -5.59
CA TYR A 231 -16.75 -25.62 -5.73
C TYR A 231 -16.63 -24.23 -5.08
N PHE A 232 -17.57 -23.33 -5.36
CA PHE A 232 -17.53 -21.99 -4.76
C PHE A 232 -17.90 -22.01 -3.27
N ALA A 233 -18.74 -22.92 -2.79
CA ALA A 233 -19.02 -23.09 -1.37
C ALA A 233 -17.75 -23.48 -0.60
N ASN A 234 -16.96 -24.42 -1.13
CA ASN A 234 -15.67 -24.76 -0.55
C ASN A 234 -14.69 -23.58 -0.59
N SER A 235 -14.61 -22.85 -1.70
CA SER A 235 -13.76 -21.67 -1.84
C SER A 235 -14.17 -20.56 -0.86
N PHE A 236 -15.46 -20.37 -0.65
CA PHE A 236 -16.02 -19.46 0.36
C PHE A 236 -15.57 -19.85 1.76
N VAL A 237 -15.76 -21.13 2.17
CA VAL A 237 -15.35 -21.62 3.49
C VAL A 237 -13.86 -21.39 3.73
N MET A 238 -13.01 -21.73 2.76
CA MET A 238 -11.56 -21.56 2.90
C MET A 238 -11.16 -20.09 3.03
N THR A 239 -11.75 -19.22 2.22
CA THR A 239 -11.49 -17.77 2.26
C THR A 239 -12.04 -17.14 3.54
N TYR A 240 -13.21 -17.58 4.00
CA TYR A 240 -13.81 -17.13 5.26
C TYR A 240 -12.92 -17.46 6.47
N LEU A 241 -12.27 -18.64 6.46
CA LEU A 241 -11.31 -19.07 7.47
C LEU A 241 -9.90 -18.49 7.28
N ARG A 242 -9.70 -17.61 6.29
CA ARG A 242 -8.38 -17.06 5.90
C ARG A 242 -7.33 -18.14 5.57
N LYS A 243 -7.78 -19.27 5.01
CA LYS A 243 -6.90 -20.35 4.55
C LYS A 243 -6.71 -20.29 3.05
N LYS A 244 -5.48 -20.54 2.59
CA LYS A 244 -5.16 -20.66 1.16
C LYS A 244 -4.94 -22.14 0.81
N ASP A 245 -5.44 -22.54 -0.35
CA ASP A 245 -5.13 -23.85 -0.91
C ASP A 245 -3.73 -23.86 -1.54
N SER A 246 -2.99 -24.96 -1.37
CA SER A 246 -1.77 -25.17 -2.13
C SER A 246 -2.11 -25.50 -3.59
N LYS A 247 -1.17 -25.25 -4.51
CA LYS A 247 -1.37 -25.52 -5.94
C LYS A 247 -1.91 -26.95 -6.23
N PRO A 248 -1.38 -28.03 -5.63
CA PRO A 248 -1.92 -29.38 -5.84
C PRO A 248 -3.40 -29.50 -5.42
N ILE A 249 -3.78 -28.89 -4.30
CA ILE A 249 -5.17 -28.94 -3.82
C ILE A 249 -6.11 -28.19 -4.78
N VAL A 250 -5.69 -27.05 -5.31
CA VAL A 250 -6.46 -26.32 -6.33
C VAL A 250 -6.67 -27.22 -7.56
N ILE A 251 -5.64 -27.90 -8.04
CA ILE A 251 -5.73 -28.81 -9.19
C ILE A 251 -6.71 -29.97 -8.89
N ILE A 252 -6.63 -30.57 -7.72
CA ILE A 252 -7.55 -31.64 -7.29
C ILE A 252 -9.00 -31.13 -7.28
N ARG A 253 -9.26 -29.94 -6.72
CA ARG A 253 -10.60 -29.35 -6.70
C ARG A 253 -11.14 -29.05 -8.09
N LEU A 254 -10.30 -28.57 -8.99
CA LEU A 254 -10.67 -28.36 -10.39
C LEU A 254 -10.96 -29.69 -11.09
N ALA A 255 -10.19 -30.73 -10.84
CA ALA A 255 -10.47 -32.07 -11.34
C ALA A 255 -11.80 -32.60 -10.82
N LEU A 256 -12.10 -32.45 -9.53
CA LEU A 256 -13.38 -32.82 -8.91
C LEU A 256 -14.58 -32.00 -9.43
N LEU A 257 -14.35 -30.82 -10.00
CA LEU A 257 -15.36 -30.03 -10.69
C LEU A 257 -15.57 -30.50 -12.14
N PHE A 258 -14.49 -30.60 -12.92
CA PHE A 258 -14.60 -30.81 -14.36
C PHE A 258 -14.83 -32.27 -14.76
N ILE A 259 -14.30 -33.26 -14.02
CA ILE A 259 -14.49 -34.68 -14.34
C ILE A 259 -15.97 -35.06 -14.29
N PRO A 260 -16.73 -34.82 -13.20
CA PRO A 260 -18.15 -35.16 -13.16
C PRO A 260 -18.99 -34.36 -14.17
N MET A 261 -18.62 -33.10 -14.44
CA MET A 261 -19.26 -32.35 -15.52
C MET A 261 -19.03 -33.02 -16.88
N PHE A 262 -17.81 -33.40 -17.20
CA PHE A 262 -17.49 -34.12 -18.44
C PHE A 262 -18.27 -35.42 -18.54
N ILE A 263 -18.34 -36.22 -17.46
CA ILE A 263 -19.14 -37.44 -17.40
C ILE A 263 -20.61 -37.13 -17.69
N ALA A 264 -21.20 -36.15 -16.97
CA ALA A 264 -22.60 -35.78 -17.17
C ALA A 264 -22.89 -35.32 -18.61
N PHE A 265 -21.99 -34.53 -19.22
CA PHE A 265 -22.16 -34.01 -20.57
C PHE A 265 -21.97 -35.08 -21.65
N SER A 266 -21.14 -36.09 -21.43
CA SER A 266 -20.92 -37.18 -22.41
C SER A 266 -22.07 -38.17 -22.51
N LEU A 267 -22.99 -38.20 -21.53
CA LEU A 267 -24.11 -39.11 -21.52
C LEU A 267 -25.26 -38.62 -22.42
N ASN A 268 -25.66 -39.39 -23.42
CA ASN A 268 -26.61 -38.95 -24.44
C ASN A 268 -28.08 -39.07 -24.04
N SER A 269 -28.40 -39.66 -22.89
CA SER A 269 -29.79 -39.79 -22.43
C SER A 269 -29.92 -39.55 -20.92
N THR A 270 -31.08 -38.99 -20.51
CA THR A 270 -31.45 -38.82 -19.12
C THR A 270 -31.48 -40.11 -18.33
N LYS A 271 -31.85 -41.23 -18.95
CA LYS A 271 -31.86 -42.57 -18.35
C LYS A 271 -30.44 -43.04 -17.98
N LYS A 272 -29.45 -42.85 -18.86
CA LYS A 272 -28.05 -43.14 -18.56
C LYS A 272 -27.53 -42.19 -17.48
N LEU A 273 -27.81 -40.88 -17.56
CA LEU A 273 -27.41 -39.90 -16.57
C LEU A 273 -27.87 -40.30 -15.16
N ASN A 274 -29.11 -40.79 -15.04
CA ASN A 274 -29.66 -41.25 -13.75
C ASN A 274 -28.90 -42.43 -13.11
N SER A 275 -28.43 -43.38 -13.95
CA SER A 275 -27.62 -44.50 -13.41
C SER A 275 -26.27 -44.05 -12.85
N TYR A 276 -25.77 -42.89 -13.29
CA TYR A 276 -24.52 -42.29 -12.80
C TYR A 276 -24.70 -41.32 -11.63
N ILE A 277 -25.94 -40.99 -11.23
CA ILE A 277 -26.21 -40.09 -10.10
C ILE A 277 -25.40 -40.42 -8.85
N PRO A 278 -25.33 -41.68 -8.37
CA PRO A 278 -24.57 -42.01 -7.17
C PRO A 278 -23.08 -41.66 -7.32
N ILE A 279 -22.50 -41.87 -8.49
CA ILE A 279 -21.10 -41.55 -8.79
C ILE A 279 -20.90 -40.04 -8.79
N LEU A 280 -21.81 -39.29 -9.42
CA LEU A 280 -21.75 -37.83 -9.47
C LEU A 280 -21.89 -37.18 -8.08
N ILE A 281 -22.74 -37.74 -7.20
CA ILE A 281 -22.87 -37.31 -5.79
C ILE A 281 -21.56 -37.57 -5.02
N VAL A 282 -20.88 -38.69 -5.27
CA VAL A 282 -19.57 -38.99 -4.65
C VAL A 282 -18.56 -37.93 -5.04
N PHE A 283 -18.46 -37.56 -6.32
CA PHE A 283 -17.54 -36.49 -6.76
C PHE A 283 -17.84 -35.15 -6.07
N ASP A 284 -19.10 -34.75 -5.97
CA ASP A 284 -19.49 -33.51 -5.30
C ASP A 284 -19.16 -33.57 -3.79
N SER A 285 -19.42 -34.70 -3.15
CA SER A 285 -19.09 -34.92 -1.74
C SER A 285 -17.58 -34.89 -1.48
N LEU A 286 -16.76 -35.42 -2.40
CA LEU A 286 -15.30 -35.40 -2.30
C LEU A 286 -14.71 -33.98 -2.32
N GLN A 287 -15.40 -33.01 -2.92
CA GLN A 287 -15.00 -31.60 -2.83
C GLN A 287 -14.93 -31.15 -1.37
N PHE A 288 -15.82 -31.62 -0.50
CA PHE A 288 -15.86 -31.28 0.92
C PHE A 288 -14.86 -32.10 1.76
N ALA A 289 -14.41 -33.24 1.29
CA ALA A 289 -13.48 -34.11 2.02
C ALA A 289 -12.16 -33.41 2.36
N ILE A 290 -11.69 -32.50 1.50
CA ILE A 290 -10.49 -31.67 1.74
C ILE A 290 -10.77 -30.56 2.75
N THR A 291 -12.00 -30.07 2.80
CA THR A 291 -12.41 -28.94 3.63
C THR A 291 -12.69 -29.35 5.07
N ILE A 292 -13.28 -30.55 5.29
CA ILE A 292 -13.64 -31.06 6.61
C ILE A 292 -12.45 -31.15 7.59
N PRO A 293 -11.29 -31.76 7.25
CA PRO A 293 -10.14 -31.80 8.17
C PRO A 293 -9.66 -30.40 8.56
N ARG A 294 -9.71 -29.45 7.64
CA ARG A 294 -9.31 -28.07 7.92
C ARG A 294 -10.30 -27.33 8.82
N LEU A 295 -11.58 -27.62 8.69
CA LEU A 295 -12.62 -27.13 9.61
C LEU A 295 -12.35 -27.69 11.02
N ILE A 296 -12.07 -28.99 11.16
CA ILE A 296 -11.74 -29.61 12.44
C ILE A 296 -10.51 -28.94 13.08
N ILE A 297 -9.42 -28.81 12.33
CA ILE A 297 -8.20 -28.15 12.81
C ILE A 297 -8.49 -26.69 13.23
N SER A 298 -9.29 -25.99 12.45
CA SER A 298 -9.67 -24.60 12.75
C SER A 298 -10.61 -24.48 13.95
N PHE A 299 -11.42 -25.50 14.22
CA PHE A 299 -12.28 -25.60 15.40
C PHE A 299 -11.48 -25.81 16.69
N ILE A 300 -10.41 -26.62 16.62
CA ILE A 300 -9.54 -26.88 17.77
C ILE A 300 -8.78 -25.59 18.17
N LYS A 301 -8.38 -24.78 17.21
CA LYS A 301 -7.68 -23.50 17.46
C LYS A 301 -8.64 -22.46 18.05
N LYS A 302 -8.29 -21.93 19.22
CA LYS A 302 -9.11 -20.96 19.98
C LYS A 302 -9.49 -19.72 19.15
N ASP A 303 -8.53 -19.17 18.39
CA ASP A 303 -8.70 -17.94 17.60
C ASP A 303 -9.66 -18.08 16.40
N THR A 304 -9.83 -19.29 15.88
CA THR A 304 -10.68 -19.56 14.69
C THR A 304 -11.98 -20.30 15.03
N ARG A 305 -12.12 -20.76 16.26
CA ARG A 305 -13.28 -21.54 16.72
C ARG A 305 -14.63 -20.82 16.49
N ALA A 306 -14.70 -19.54 16.82
CA ALA A 306 -15.92 -18.73 16.62
C ALA A 306 -16.33 -18.67 15.14
N ASN A 307 -15.37 -18.52 14.23
CA ASN A 307 -15.63 -18.51 12.79
C ASN A 307 -16.13 -19.87 12.30
N VAL A 308 -15.59 -20.97 12.82
CA VAL A 308 -16.04 -22.33 12.47
C VAL A 308 -17.45 -22.60 13.01
N LEU A 309 -17.76 -22.18 14.24
CA LEU A 309 -19.10 -22.25 14.79
C LEU A 309 -20.11 -21.47 13.93
N GLY A 310 -19.75 -20.28 13.48
CA GLY A 310 -20.58 -19.49 12.56
C GLY A 310 -20.82 -20.22 11.23
N LEU A 311 -19.84 -20.91 10.69
CA LEU A 311 -20.01 -21.76 9.50
C LEU A 311 -20.93 -22.96 9.76
N LEU A 312 -20.73 -23.66 10.87
CA LEU A 312 -21.56 -24.83 11.25
C LEU A 312 -23.01 -24.44 11.48
N THR A 313 -23.26 -23.33 12.17
CA THR A 313 -24.62 -22.81 12.33
C THR A 313 -25.22 -22.38 11.00
N GLY A 314 -24.43 -21.76 10.10
CA GLY A 314 -24.85 -21.38 8.76
C GLY A 314 -25.27 -22.58 7.91
N PHE A 315 -24.53 -23.70 7.95
CA PHE A 315 -24.85 -24.90 7.19
C PHE A 315 -25.90 -25.81 7.86
N SER A 316 -26.28 -25.58 9.11
CA SER A 316 -27.23 -26.44 9.82
C SER A 316 -28.59 -26.61 9.12
N PRO A 317 -29.20 -25.58 8.45
CA PRO A 317 -30.49 -25.78 7.80
C PRO A 317 -30.43 -26.75 6.61
N VAL A 318 -29.34 -26.70 5.82
CA VAL A 318 -29.20 -27.64 4.70
C VAL A 318 -28.98 -29.06 5.19
N LEU A 319 -28.24 -29.26 6.27
CA LEU A 319 -28.07 -30.57 6.89
C LEU A 319 -29.40 -31.12 7.41
N VAL A 320 -30.20 -30.30 8.07
CA VAL A 320 -31.54 -30.66 8.50
C VAL A 320 -32.43 -31.02 7.30
N GLY A 321 -32.38 -30.23 6.22
CA GLY A 321 -33.12 -30.54 4.99
C GLY A 321 -32.73 -31.87 4.38
N VAL A 322 -31.43 -32.18 4.34
CA VAL A 322 -30.90 -33.49 3.84
C VAL A 322 -31.45 -34.64 4.70
N VAL A 323 -31.40 -34.52 6.02
CA VAL A 323 -31.89 -35.55 6.94
C VAL A 323 -33.42 -35.77 6.74
N ILE A 324 -34.21 -34.70 6.62
CA ILE A 324 -35.64 -34.79 6.34
C ILE A 324 -35.88 -35.50 4.99
N ASP A 325 -35.14 -35.14 3.93
CA ASP A 325 -35.29 -35.76 2.62
C ASP A 325 -34.89 -37.24 2.66
N LEU A 326 -33.86 -37.62 3.39
CA LEU A 326 -33.47 -39.02 3.59
C LEU A 326 -34.55 -39.83 4.29
N ILE A 327 -35.19 -39.27 5.33
CA ILE A 327 -36.27 -39.92 6.06
C ILE A 327 -37.54 -40.05 5.18
N LEU A 328 -37.98 -38.94 4.58
CA LEU A 328 -39.25 -38.90 3.85
C LEU A 328 -39.16 -39.62 2.51
N LYS A 329 -38.04 -39.49 1.78
CA LYS A 329 -37.88 -40.07 0.44
C LYS A 329 -37.18 -41.40 0.46
N GLY A 330 -36.12 -41.57 1.27
CA GLY A 330 -35.45 -42.83 1.49
C GLY A 330 -36.34 -43.88 2.15
N GLY A 331 -37.14 -43.46 3.13
CA GLY A 331 -38.17 -44.27 3.77
C GLY A 331 -39.47 -44.44 2.97
N ASN A 332 -39.54 -43.84 1.79
CA ASN A 332 -40.77 -43.88 0.96
C ASN A 332 -42.04 -43.32 1.60
N LEU A 333 -41.92 -42.48 2.64
CA LEU A 333 -43.05 -41.97 3.41
C LEU A 333 -43.85 -40.92 2.66
N SER A 334 -43.22 -40.03 1.92
CA SER A 334 -43.89 -38.93 1.18
C SER A 334 -43.10 -38.48 -0.04
N PRO A 335 -43.19 -39.19 -1.17
CA PRO A 335 -42.40 -38.89 -2.39
C PRO A 335 -42.79 -37.58 -3.06
N ASN A 336 -43.99 -37.05 -2.79
CA ASN A 336 -44.55 -35.86 -3.45
C ASN A 336 -44.26 -34.54 -2.72
N LEU A 337 -43.70 -34.58 -1.53
CA LEU A 337 -43.28 -33.39 -0.85
C LEU A 337 -42.08 -32.74 -1.55
N PRO A 338 -41.90 -31.42 -1.46
CA PRO A 338 -40.73 -30.75 -2.01
C PRO A 338 -39.42 -31.29 -1.42
N PHE A 339 -38.33 -31.03 -2.09
CA PHE A 339 -37.00 -31.34 -1.53
C PHE A 339 -36.67 -30.34 -0.44
N PHE A 340 -36.70 -30.77 0.84
CA PHE A 340 -36.36 -29.92 1.98
C PHE A 340 -34.93 -29.44 1.98
N THR A 341 -34.02 -30.19 1.37
CA THR A 341 -32.63 -29.77 1.12
C THR A 341 -32.59 -28.44 0.36
N ILE A 342 -33.48 -28.19 -0.63
CA ILE A 342 -33.55 -26.94 -1.39
C ILE A 342 -33.86 -25.77 -0.46
N TYR A 343 -34.88 -25.94 0.39
CA TYR A 343 -35.27 -24.92 1.38
C TYR A 343 -34.17 -24.72 2.43
N GLY A 344 -33.60 -25.80 2.92
CA GLY A 344 -32.44 -25.73 3.84
C GLY A 344 -31.30 -24.94 3.27
N TRP A 345 -30.97 -25.13 1.97
CA TRP A 345 -29.95 -24.38 1.28
C TRP A 345 -30.29 -22.88 1.21
N GLN A 346 -31.54 -22.50 0.96
CA GLN A 346 -31.98 -21.10 0.97
C GLN A 346 -31.79 -20.47 2.36
N PHE A 347 -32.23 -21.14 3.42
CA PHE A 347 -32.02 -20.65 4.79
C PHE A 347 -30.54 -20.55 5.14
N THR A 348 -29.69 -21.48 4.70
CA THR A 348 -28.25 -21.42 4.82
C THR A 348 -27.69 -20.14 4.20
N LEU A 349 -28.09 -19.81 2.97
CA LEU A 349 -27.64 -18.60 2.30
C LEU A 349 -28.10 -17.33 3.00
N TYR A 350 -29.33 -17.30 3.56
CA TYR A 350 -29.83 -16.16 4.35
C TYR A 350 -29.05 -15.98 5.66
N ILE A 351 -28.69 -17.07 6.35
CA ILE A 351 -27.87 -16.99 7.56
C ILE A 351 -26.48 -16.43 7.23
N PHE A 352 -25.87 -16.90 6.13
CA PHE A 352 -24.59 -16.34 5.70
C PHE A 352 -24.70 -14.89 5.24
N LEU A 353 -25.80 -14.52 4.57
CA LEU A 353 -26.11 -13.13 4.25
C LEU A 353 -26.12 -12.26 5.51
N ALA A 354 -26.91 -12.66 6.52
CA ALA A 354 -26.98 -11.94 7.79
C ALA A 354 -25.61 -11.87 8.48
N THR A 355 -24.88 -12.98 8.54
CA THR A 355 -23.55 -13.04 9.15
C THR A 355 -22.56 -12.11 8.46
N LEU A 356 -22.56 -12.07 7.13
CA LEU A 356 -21.68 -11.19 6.36
C LEU A 356 -22.07 -9.72 6.50
N LEU A 357 -23.37 -9.41 6.56
CA LEU A 357 -23.86 -8.04 6.80
C LEU A 357 -23.48 -7.54 8.20
N LEU A 358 -23.64 -8.37 9.23
CA LEU A 358 -23.21 -8.03 10.59
C LEU A 358 -21.69 -7.79 10.65
N ARG A 359 -20.91 -8.63 9.97
CA ARG A 359 -19.46 -8.46 9.89
C ARG A 359 -19.07 -7.16 9.17
N PHE A 360 -19.78 -6.83 8.10
CA PHE A 360 -19.60 -5.57 7.40
C PHE A 360 -19.92 -4.36 8.29
N GLY A 361 -21.05 -4.40 9.01
CA GLY A 361 -21.45 -3.36 9.95
C GLY A 361 -20.42 -3.13 11.04
N ASN A 362 -19.90 -4.22 11.65
CA ASN A 362 -18.87 -4.13 12.68
C ASN A 362 -17.54 -3.57 12.13
N MET A 363 -17.17 -3.95 10.91
CA MET A 363 -15.97 -3.40 10.26
C MET A 363 -16.13 -1.91 9.94
N TYR A 364 -17.30 -1.50 9.47
CA TYR A 364 -17.60 -0.09 9.20
C TYR A 364 -17.54 0.75 10.48
N LYS A 365 -18.14 0.25 11.57
CA LYS A 365 -18.09 0.92 12.88
C LYS A 365 -16.65 1.07 13.36
N HIS A 366 -15.85 0.01 13.29
CA HIS A 366 -14.44 0.04 13.70
C HIS A 366 -13.60 1.01 12.85
N ASN A 367 -13.81 1.05 11.52
CA ASN A 367 -13.15 2.02 10.66
C ASN A 367 -13.55 3.47 10.99
N SER A 368 -14.82 3.71 11.32
CA SER A 368 -15.28 5.03 11.75
C SER A 368 -14.60 5.47 13.04
N GLU A 369 -14.49 4.58 14.03
CA GLU A 369 -13.77 4.85 15.29
C GLU A 369 -12.28 5.13 15.07
N LEU A 370 -11.65 4.37 14.16
CA LEU A 370 -10.24 4.60 13.80
C LEU A 370 -10.04 5.95 13.11
N ASN A 371 -10.95 6.33 12.21
CA ASN A 371 -10.87 7.62 11.53
C ASN A 371 -11.03 8.79 12.51
N THR A 372 -11.92 8.67 13.51
CA THR A 372 -12.06 9.68 14.57
C THR A 372 -10.76 9.81 15.36
N LYS A 373 -10.18 8.70 15.82
CA LYS A 373 -8.90 8.70 16.55
C LYS A 373 -7.75 9.25 15.70
N LEU A 374 -7.72 8.95 14.41
CA LEU A 374 -6.71 9.48 13.49
C LEU A 374 -6.84 11.00 13.33
N SER A 375 -8.07 11.51 13.25
CA SER A 375 -8.35 12.95 13.19
C SER A 375 -7.90 13.65 14.47
N GLU A 376 -8.23 13.11 15.66
CA GLU A 376 -7.78 13.62 16.95
C GLU A 376 -6.25 13.65 17.07
N PHE A 377 -5.61 12.54 16.64
CA PHE A 377 -4.15 12.45 16.64
C PHE A 377 -3.50 13.48 15.71
N ASN A 378 -4.05 13.68 14.50
CA ASN A 378 -3.53 14.67 13.56
C ASN A 378 -3.65 16.10 14.12
N THR A 379 -4.80 16.45 14.74
CA THR A 379 -4.98 17.76 15.39
C THR A 379 -3.95 17.97 16.49
N HIS A 380 -3.74 16.97 17.36
CA HIS A 380 -2.73 17.06 18.42
C HIS A 380 -1.30 17.18 17.85
N LEU A 381 -0.99 16.46 16.77
CA LEU A 381 0.31 16.56 16.10
C LEU A 381 0.55 17.95 15.52
N GLU A 382 -0.47 18.56 14.89
CA GLU A 382 -0.40 19.93 14.38
C GLU A 382 -0.11 20.94 15.51
N GLU A 383 -0.77 20.81 16.67
CA GLU A 383 -0.53 21.65 17.85
C GLU A 383 0.91 21.51 18.37
N VAL A 384 1.41 20.27 18.48
CA VAL A 384 2.80 20.01 18.93
C VAL A 384 3.81 20.57 17.93
N VAL A 385 3.59 20.39 16.63
CA VAL A 385 4.48 20.95 15.59
C VAL A 385 4.49 22.47 15.65
N ALA A 386 3.33 23.10 15.79
CA ALA A 386 3.24 24.57 15.90
C ALA A 386 3.99 25.09 17.14
N MET A 387 3.83 24.42 18.29
CA MET A 387 4.53 24.79 19.52
C MET A 387 6.06 24.63 19.37
N ARG A 388 6.52 23.50 18.83
CA ARG A 388 7.97 23.26 18.62
C ARG A 388 8.58 24.20 17.58
N THR A 389 7.83 24.56 16.54
CA THR A 389 8.28 25.54 15.55
C THR A 389 8.45 26.92 16.18
N LYS A 390 7.54 27.32 17.07
CA LYS A 390 7.63 28.57 17.81
C LYS A 390 8.84 28.58 18.75
N GLU A 391 9.02 27.53 19.57
CA GLU A 391 10.19 27.37 20.45
C GLU A 391 11.51 27.46 19.69
N LEU A 392 11.61 26.77 18.54
CA LEU A 392 12.79 26.80 17.69
C LEU A 392 13.05 28.18 17.11
N SER A 393 11.99 28.89 16.69
CA SER A 393 12.10 30.26 16.17
C SER A 393 12.58 31.24 17.23
N GLU A 394 12.06 31.13 18.45
CA GLU A 394 12.50 31.95 19.61
C GLU A 394 13.95 31.68 19.96
N ALA A 395 14.36 30.39 20.01
CA ALA A 395 15.74 30.02 20.27
C ALA A 395 16.72 30.54 19.19
N ASN A 396 16.35 30.40 17.91
CA ASN A 396 17.14 30.93 16.81
C ASN A 396 17.26 32.47 16.84
N PHE A 397 16.19 33.18 17.25
CA PHE A 397 16.24 34.62 17.39
C PHE A 397 17.20 35.08 18.49
N VAL A 398 17.21 34.39 19.64
CA VAL A 398 18.13 34.70 20.76
C VAL A 398 19.58 34.42 20.32
N LEU A 399 19.83 33.29 19.64
CA LEU A 399 21.14 32.95 19.15
C LEU A 399 21.65 33.95 18.10
N SER A 400 20.81 34.36 17.13
CA SER A 400 21.16 35.35 16.12
C SER A 400 21.54 36.71 16.75
N LYS A 401 20.75 37.18 17.76
CA LYS A 401 21.08 38.40 18.49
C LYS A 401 22.40 38.28 19.25
N GLY A 402 22.70 37.14 19.85
CA GLY A 402 23.96 36.88 20.51
C GLY A 402 25.13 37.01 19.54
N LEU A 403 25.04 36.40 18.37
CA LEU A 403 26.04 36.49 17.28
C LEU A 403 26.26 37.94 16.83
N GLU A 404 25.19 38.68 16.54
CA GLU A 404 25.28 40.11 16.17
C GLU A 404 26.01 40.95 17.21
N THR A 405 25.74 40.69 18.49
CA THR A 405 26.39 41.41 19.59
C THR A 405 27.88 41.14 19.63
N VAL A 406 28.30 39.86 19.52
CA VAL A 406 29.74 39.51 19.53
C VAL A 406 30.43 40.08 18.31
N ALA A 407 29.84 40.00 17.13
CA ALA A 407 30.37 40.57 15.91
C ALA A 407 30.58 42.09 16.02
N HIS A 408 29.60 42.80 16.58
CA HIS A 408 29.73 44.24 16.81
C HIS A 408 30.85 44.59 17.77
N VAL A 409 30.98 43.87 18.88
CA VAL A 409 32.10 44.08 19.83
C VAL A 409 33.44 43.81 19.13
N GLN A 410 33.59 42.67 18.44
CA GLN A 410 34.83 42.30 17.77
C GLN A 410 35.23 43.34 16.73
N LYS A 411 34.30 43.82 15.90
CA LYS A 411 34.54 44.86 14.89
C LYS A 411 35.06 46.16 15.51
N ASN A 412 34.59 46.55 16.69
CA ASN A 412 35.03 47.74 17.34
C ASN A 412 36.45 47.60 18.02
N PHE A 413 36.89 46.37 18.24
CA PHE A 413 38.21 46.08 18.77
C PHE A 413 39.29 46.04 17.69
N LEU A 414 38.90 45.84 16.40
CA LEU A 414 39.89 45.79 15.31
C LEU A 414 40.31 47.21 14.89
N PRO A 415 41.60 47.42 14.59
CA PRO A 415 42.06 48.72 14.12
C PRO A 415 41.64 48.96 12.66
N VAL A 416 41.85 50.20 12.19
CA VAL A 416 41.48 50.63 10.81
C VAL A 416 42.25 49.81 9.78
N LYS A 417 41.54 49.32 8.72
CA LYS A 417 42.09 48.42 7.70
C LYS A 417 43.15 49.01 6.81
N ASN A 418 43.11 50.30 6.56
CA ASN A 418 44.10 50.99 5.70
C ASN A 418 44.68 52.16 6.47
N LYS A 419 46.00 52.20 6.58
CA LYS A 419 46.74 53.23 7.26
C LYS A 419 48.13 53.44 6.70
N THR A 420 48.52 54.71 6.57
CA THR A 420 49.88 55.05 6.19
C THR A 420 50.65 55.48 7.44
N PHE A 421 51.84 54.93 7.59
CA PHE A 421 52.79 55.30 8.64
C PHE A 421 54.04 55.91 7.97
N ARG A 422 54.85 56.51 8.75
CA ARG A 422 56.12 57.03 8.25
C ARG A 422 56.95 55.88 7.66
N GLY A 423 57.06 55.85 6.34
CA GLY A 423 57.80 54.86 5.60
C GLY A 423 57.05 53.52 5.32
N TRP A 424 55.75 53.38 5.66
CA TRP A 424 54.96 52.20 5.43
C TRP A 424 53.53 52.50 4.99
N GLU A 425 53.08 51.77 3.94
CA GLU A 425 51.66 51.69 3.59
C GLU A 425 51.10 50.33 4.04
N LEU A 426 50.05 50.36 4.85
CA LEU A 426 49.38 49.16 5.33
C LEU A 426 47.95 49.05 4.71
N SER A 427 47.64 47.86 4.18
CA SER A 427 46.29 47.52 3.75
C SER A 427 45.91 46.16 4.23
N ILE A 428 44.68 46.02 4.71
CA ILE A 428 44.16 44.79 5.34
C ILE A 428 42.80 44.44 4.73
N SER A 429 42.66 43.21 4.23
CA SER A 429 41.39 42.58 3.94
C SER A 429 41.04 41.59 5.05
N TYR A 430 39.86 41.68 5.58
CA TYR A 430 39.39 40.85 6.69
C TYR A 430 37.96 40.47 6.44
N ASN A 431 37.72 39.19 6.23
CA ASN A 431 36.42 38.61 5.87
C ASN A 431 36.11 37.43 6.82
N ALA A 432 35.10 37.61 7.67
CA ALA A 432 34.64 36.59 8.60
C ALA A 432 33.69 35.60 7.88
N LEU A 433 33.77 34.32 8.21
CA LEU A 433 32.96 33.24 7.68
C LEU A 433 31.52 33.30 8.18
N ASP A 434 31.32 33.28 9.50
CA ASP A 434 30.02 33.13 10.15
C ASP A 434 29.49 34.46 10.77
N ASN A 435 28.40 34.98 10.20
CA ASN A 435 27.64 36.11 10.79
C ASN A 435 28.52 37.28 11.27
N ASN A 436 29.64 37.54 10.58
CA ASN A 436 30.64 38.55 10.90
C ASN A 436 31.44 38.33 12.19
N VAL A 437 31.37 37.16 12.80
CA VAL A 437 32.26 36.76 13.96
C VAL A 437 33.39 35.90 13.41
N SER A 438 34.62 36.28 13.68
CA SER A 438 35.82 35.64 13.11
C SER A 438 36.76 35.11 14.19
N GLY A 439 37.42 33.97 13.91
CA GLY A 439 38.59 33.48 14.62
C GLY A 439 39.87 34.28 14.31
N ASP A 440 39.90 34.90 13.15
CA ASP A 440 41.02 35.72 12.73
C ASP A 440 41.14 37.02 13.54
N LEU A 441 42.36 37.47 13.78
CA LEU A 441 42.69 38.66 14.48
C LEU A 441 43.89 39.32 13.81
N TYR A 442 43.81 40.64 13.65
CA TYR A 442 44.98 41.47 13.32
C TYR A 442 45.08 42.67 14.25
N ASP A 443 46.33 43.12 14.48
CA ASP A 443 46.57 44.34 15.23
C ASP A 443 47.89 44.99 14.74
N TYR A 444 48.01 46.29 14.96
CA TYR A 444 49.23 47.02 14.73
C TYR A 444 49.48 48.06 15.80
N TYR A 445 50.73 48.32 16.07
CA TYR A 445 51.19 49.21 17.12
C TYR A 445 52.04 50.31 16.54
N PHE A 446 51.87 51.53 16.96
CA PHE A 446 52.62 52.67 16.43
C PHE A 446 52.78 53.75 17.52
N THR A 447 53.84 54.55 17.37
CA THR A 447 54.16 55.70 18.24
C THR A 447 54.55 56.85 17.35
N ASP A 448 53.92 58.02 17.49
CA ASP A 448 54.21 59.23 16.70
C ASP A 448 54.29 59.02 15.18
N GLY A 449 53.35 58.23 14.64
CA GLY A 449 53.27 57.92 13.21
C GLY A 449 54.30 56.92 12.71
N ILE A 450 55.10 56.33 13.58
CA ILE A 450 56.11 55.25 13.27
C ILE A 450 55.46 53.91 13.63
N LEU A 451 55.45 52.96 12.68
CA LEU A 451 54.99 51.62 12.89
C LEU A 451 55.95 50.87 13.80
N ASP A 452 55.50 50.42 14.95
CA ASP A 452 56.27 49.69 15.95
C ASP A 452 56.13 48.18 15.82
N GLY A 453 54.93 47.72 15.52
CA GLY A 453 54.62 46.31 15.39
C GLY A 453 53.39 46.01 14.56
N LEU A 454 53.29 44.78 14.11
CA LEU A 454 52.15 44.22 13.37
C LEU A 454 51.96 42.77 13.80
N GLY A 455 50.73 42.38 14.01
CA GLY A 455 50.36 41.00 14.29
C GLY A 455 49.21 40.51 13.44
N ILE A 456 49.26 39.24 13.02
CA ILE A 456 48.15 38.50 12.43
C ILE A 456 48.07 37.18 13.19
N PHE A 457 46.90 36.82 13.63
CA PHE A 457 46.65 35.61 14.43
C PHE A 457 45.34 34.96 13.98
N ASP A 458 45.29 33.67 14.16
CA ASP A 458 44.05 32.85 13.91
C ASP A 458 43.81 31.98 15.16
N VAL A 459 42.61 32.10 15.71
CA VAL A 459 42.12 31.36 16.90
C VAL A 459 41.31 30.16 16.36
N SER A 460 41.75 28.96 16.74
CA SER A 460 41.11 27.71 16.29
C SER A 460 39.64 27.65 16.60
N GLY A 461 38.80 27.22 15.62
CA GLY A 461 37.36 27.12 15.67
C GLY A 461 36.66 28.34 15.09
N HIS A 462 35.32 28.33 15.08
CA HIS A 462 34.50 29.39 14.47
C HIS A 462 33.32 29.80 15.35
N GLY A 463 32.66 30.88 15.00
CA GLY A 463 31.46 31.36 15.68
C GLY A 463 31.74 32.05 17.02
N ILE A 464 30.73 32.10 17.92
CA ILE A 464 30.78 32.85 19.17
C ILE A 464 32.01 32.48 20.03
N PRO A 465 32.33 31.20 20.26
CA PRO A 465 33.47 30.87 21.11
C PRO A 465 34.79 31.42 20.60
N ALA A 466 35.09 31.22 19.31
CA ALA A 466 36.32 31.71 18.66
C ALA A 466 36.37 33.26 18.72
N GLY A 467 35.24 33.95 18.40
CA GLY A 467 35.16 35.39 18.43
C GLY A 467 35.37 36.01 19.82
N LEU A 468 34.95 35.35 20.88
CA LEU A 468 35.24 35.77 22.26
C LEU A 468 36.71 35.54 22.63
N MET A 469 37.27 34.43 22.15
CA MET A 469 38.68 34.12 22.39
C MET A 469 39.62 35.04 21.59
N THR A 470 39.24 35.56 20.41
CA THR A 470 40.01 36.58 19.68
C THR A 470 40.06 37.91 20.46
N ILE A 471 38.99 38.31 21.14
CA ILE A 471 38.96 39.52 21.99
C ILE A 471 39.93 39.36 23.16
N LEU A 472 39.89 38.19 23.83
CA LEU A 472 40.82 37.87 24.92
C LEU A 472 42.25 37.85 24.40
N ALA A 473 42.52 37.15 23.29
CA ALA A 473 43.83 37.06 22.66
C ALA A 473 44.38 38.45 22.34
N LYS A 474 43.58 39.31 21.73
CA LYS A 474 44.01 40.68 21.41
C LYS A 474 44.48 41.44 22.65
N SER A 475 43.70 41.36 23.71
CA SER A 475 44.08 42.06 24.96
C SER A 475 45.43 41.58 25.49
N ILE A 476 45.64 40.26 25.52
CA ILE A 476 46.89 39.67 26.02
C ILE A 476 48.06 40.02 25.10
N ILE A 477 47.88 39.88 23.78
CA ILE A 477 48.92 40.16 22.78
C ILE A 477 49.33 41.64 22.85
N SER A 478 48.38 42.56 22.88
CA SER A 478 48.68 44.00 22.97
C SER A 478 49.43 44.38 24.24
N GLN A 479 49.02 43.83 25.39
CA GLN A 479 49.67 44.08 26.67
C GLN A 479 51.12 43.62 26.65
N HIS A 480 51.37 42.36 26.27
CA HIS A 480 52.74 41.80 26.24
C HIS A 480 53.61 42.43 25.16
N PHE A 481 53.08 42.77 23.99
CA PHE A 481 53.86 43.48 22.97
C PHE A 481 54.34 44.84 23.47
N ILE A 482 53.49 45.66 24.06
CA ILE A 482 53.81 47.00 24.57
C ILE A 482 54.86 46.87 25.71
N THR A 483 54.64 45.92 26.61
CA THR A 483 55.55 45.69 27.72
C THR A 483 56.94 45.25 27.23
N GLY A 484 56.99 44.24 26.36
CA GLY A 484 58.24 43.70 25.76
C GLY A 484 58.99 44.74 24.92
N LYS A 485 58.25 45.63 24.18
CA LYS A 485 58.88 46.76 23.50
C LYS A 485 59.58 47.70 24.48
N THR A 486 58.88 48.05 25.59
CA THR A 486 59.41 48.96 26.61
C THR A 486 60.64 48.39 27.31
N GLN A 487 60.69 47.07 27.47
CA GLN A 487 61.78 46.35 28.13
C GLN A 487 62.87 45.90 27.15
N ALA A 488 62.75 46.17 25.86
CA ALA A 488 63.62 45.71 24.79
C ALA A 488 63.81 44.16 24.73
N GLU A 489 62.75 43.40 25.05
CA GLU A 489 62.78 41.95 25.07
C GLU A 489 62.76 41.39 23.65
N PRO A 490 63.40 40.24 23.33
CA PRO A 490 63.25 39.53 22.07
C PRO A 490 61.81 39.12 21.84
N LEU A 491 61.33 39.08 20.57
CA LEU A 491 59.97 38.65 20.25
C LEU A 491 59.67 37.22 20.65
N SER A 492 60.68 36.34 20.73
CA SER A 492 60.55 34.98 21.25
C SER A 492 59.95 34.99 22.67
N ASN A 493 60.54 35.82 23.57
CA ASN A 493 60.09 35.91 24.95
C ASN A 493 58.66 36.50 25.04
N VAL A 494 58.37 37.52 24.22
CA VAL A 494 57.05 38.13 24.15
C VAL A 494 56.00 37.08 23.75
N LEU A 495 56.25 36.22 22.74
CA LEU A 495 55.31 35.15 22.36
C LEU A 495 55.22 34.07 23.42
N GLU A 496 56.29 33.70 24.10
CA GLU A 496 56.25 32.75 25.21
C GLU A 496 55.39 33.28 26.38
N ASP A 497 55.51 34.56 26.67
CA ASP A 497 54.71 35.19 27.76
C ASP A 497 53.24 35.38 27.38
N ILE A 498 52.95 35.67 26.08
CA ILE A 498 51.61 35.60 25.53
C ILE A 498 51.05 34.18 25.70
N ASN A 499 51.83 33.14 25.34
CA ASN A 499 51.40 31.76 25.50
C ASN A 499 51.01 31.41 26.94
N LYS A 500 51.92 31.73 27.89
CA LYS A 500 51.65 31.51 29.35
C LYS A 500 50.40 32.21 29.81
N SER A 501 50.23 33.49 29.45
CA SER A 501 49.06 34.29 29.85
C SER A 501 47.78 33.80 29.23
N TYR A 502 47.80 33.43 27.93
CA TYR A 502 46.63 32.91 27.22
C TYR A 502 46.20 31.57 27.77
N ILE A 503 47.12 30.61 28.06
CA ILE A 503 46.81 29.34 28.72
C ILE A 503 46.14 29.59 30.08
N LYS A 504 46.65 30.52 30.88
CA LYS A 504 46.12 30.84 32.18
C LYS A 504 44.72 31.45 32.13
N GLU A 505 44.45 32.34 31.19
CA GLU A 505 43.23 33.12 31.13
C GLU A 505 42.09 32.47 30.37
N LYS A 506 42.40 31.58 29.39
CA LYS A 506 41.35 30.83 28.66
C LYS A 506 40.66 29.75 29.48
N VAL A 507 41.16 29.43 30.68
CA VAL A 507 40.63 28.42 31.63
C VAL A 507 40.39 27.06 30.90
N ASN A 508 39.16 26.62 30.77
CA ASN A 508 38.79 25.31 30.23
C ASN A 508 38.38 25.34 28.74
N VAL A 509 38.73 26.39 27.99
CA VAL A 509 38.42 26.51 26.55
C VAL A 509 39.56 25.86 25.74
N GLU A 510 39.23 24.88 24.91
CA GLU A 510 40.19 24.09 24.11
C GLU A 510 40.63 24.80 22.81
N ASN A 511 40.76 26.12 22.82
CA ASN A 511 41.23 26.85 21.65
C ASN A 511 42.76 27.03 21.72
N TYR A 512 43.39 27.02 20.55
CA TYR A 512 44.80 27.44 20.38
C TYR A 512 44.85 28.60 19.36
N ILE A 513 45.99 29.24 19.26
CA ILE A 513 46.22 30.36 18.36
C ILE A 513 47.46 30.10 17.51
N THR A 514 47.34 30.32 16.20
CA THR A 514 48.45 30.49 15.34
C THR A 514 48.71 31.97 15.06
N GLY A 515 49.93 32.40 14.83
CA GLY A 515 50.13 33.82 14.53
C GLY A 515 51.54 34.22 14.16
N LEU A 516 51.64 35.42 13.60
CA LEU A 516 52.86 36.13 13.31
C LEU A 516 52.88 37.43 14.07
N LEU A 517 54.02 37.74 14.70
CA LEU A 517 54.22 39.01 15.36
C LEU A 517 55.50 39.66 14.81
N PHE A 518 55.39 40.91 14.39
CA PHE A 518 56.44 41.69 13.83
C PHE A 518 56.80 42.87 14.74
N ARG A 519 58.10 43.24 14.78
CA ARG A 519 58.61 44.44 15.41
C ARG A 519 59.43 45.19 14.36
N PHE A 520 59.24 46.50 14.27
CA PHE A 520 59.92 47.39 13.33
C PHE A 520 60.83 48.34 14.11
N SER A 521 62.05 48.54 13.64
CA SER A 521 62.97 49.52 14.16
C SER A 521 62.78 50.88 13.48
N GLU A 522 63.31 51.93 14.11
CA GLU A 522 63.42 53.22 13.43
C GLU A 522 64.30 53.12 12.18
N PHE A 523 64.06 54.04 11.22
CA PHE A 523 64.82 54.10 9.99
C PHE A 523 66.27 54.59 10.24
N ASN A 524 67.23 53.94 9.65
CA ASN A 524 68.62 54.37 9.67
C ASN A 524 68.86 55.51 8.67
N LYS A 525 70.08 56.06 8.65
CA LYS A 525 70.48 57.18 7.74
C LYS A 525 70.30 56.84 6.23
N LYS A 526 70.19 55.57 5.90
CA LYS A 526 70.00 55.08 4.52
C LYS A 526 68.53 54.71 4.23
N ASP A 527 67.59 55.14 5.05
CA ASP A 527 66.18 54.82 4.97
C ASP A 527 65.84 53.34 4.94
N VAL A 528 66.59 52.52 5.67
CA VAL A 528 66.42 51.11 5.83
C VAL A 528 65.86 50.81 7.21
N CYS A 529 64.74 50.00 7.31
CA CYS A 529 64.16 49.52 8.53
C CYS A 529 64.63 48.11 8.86
N SER A 530 65.12 47.86 10.10
CA SER A 530 65.29 46.47 10.55
C SER A 530 63.97 45.92 11.07
N VAL A 531 63.60 44.74 10.61
CA VAL A 531 62.38 44.05 10.95
C VAL A 531 62.73 42.74 11.63
N GLU A 532 62.16 42.54 12.82
CA GLU A 532 62.19 41.29 13.54
C GLU A 532 60.78 40.68 13.48
N PHE A 533 60.64 39.38 13.16
CA PHE A 533 59.33 38.71 13.35
C PHE A 533 59.55 37.33 13.95
N ALA A 534 58.48 36.87 14.66
CA ALA A 534 58.41 35.53 15.20
C ALA A 534 57.11 34.88 14.78
N ASN A 535 57.13 33.55 14.58
CA ASN A 535 56.01 32.75 14.05
C ASN A 535 55.57 31.69 15.11
N ALA A 536 54.33 31.64 15.40
CA ALA A 536 53.66 30.62 16.22
C ALA A 536 52.73 29.74 15.38
N GLY A 537 53.32 28.89 14.50
CA GLY A 537 52.57 27.92 13.69
C GLY A 537 51.68 28.51 12.59
N HIS A 538 51.90 29.76 12.19
CA HIS A 538 51.09 30.44 11.19
C HIS A 538 51.73 30.31 9.78
N PRO A 539 50.97 30.44 8.67
CA PRO A 539 51.56 30.50 7.32
C PRO A 539 52.69 31.52 7.25
N TYR A 540 53.80 31.14 6.60
CA TYR A 540 54.97 32.02 6.52
C TYR A 540 54.69 33.26 5.67
N PRO A 541 55.18 34.45 6.09
CA PRO A 541 54.97 35.67 5.32
C PRO A 541 55.81 35.65 4.04
N LEU A 542 55.27 36.31 2.99
CA LEU A 542 55.98 36.52 1.73
C LEU A 542 56.61 37.90 1.72
N LEU A 543 57.91 37.98 1.32
CA LEU A 543 58.63 39.23 1.11
C LEU A 543 58.92 39.38 -0.41
N TYR A 544 58.36 40.38 -1.05
CA TYR A 544 58.91 40.83 -2.31
C TYR A 544 60.11 41.75 -2.02
N SER A 545 61.25 41.33 -2.46
CA SER A 545 62.48 42.12 -2.35
C SER A 545 62.68 42.96 -3.63
N ALA A 546 62.61 44.28 -3.53
CA ALA A 546 62.84 45.19 -4.65
C ALA A 546 64.28 45.14 -5.15
N THR A 547 65.26 44.88 -4.29
CA THR A 547 66.68 44.76 -4.65
C THR A 547 67.02 43.49 -5.43
N GLU A 548 66.33 42.38 -5.13
CA GLU A 548 66.50 41.09 -5.79
C GLU A 548 65.47 40.83 -6.90
N ASN A 549 64.42 41.72 -6.97
CA ASN A 549 63.27 41.59 -7.88
C ASN A 549 62.61 40.20 -7.84
N LYS A 550 62.48 39.65 -6.66
CA LYS A 550 61.86 38.33 -6.45
C LYS A 550 61.04 38.28 -5.15
N VAL A 551 60.09 37.33 -5.12
CA VAL A 551 59.32 37.00 -3.90
C VAL A 551 60.05 35.89 -3.16
N ILE A 552 60.25 36.09 -1.87
CA ILE A 552 60.91 35.16 -0.95
C ILE A 552 59.91 34.80 0.15
N GLU A 553 59.74 33.51 0.47
CA GLU A 553 59.03 33.08 1.64
C GLU A 553 60.00 33.17 2.85
N LEU A 554 59.65 33.93 3.84
CA LEU A 554 60.50 34.14 5.02
C LEU A 554 60.39 32.94 5.97
N LYS A 555 61.00 31.82 5.54
CA LYS A 555 61.01 30.60 6.34
C LYS A 555 62.14 30.57 7.35
N GLN A 556 61.86 29.97 8.50
CA GLN A 556 62.83 29.60 9.47
C GLN A 556 63.29 28.16 9.29
N ASP A 557 64.42 27.83 9.90
CA ASP A 557 64.94 26.47 9.99
C ASP A 557 63.92 25.61 10.78
N GLU A 558 63.29 24.66 10.15
CA GLU A 558 62.16 23.86 10.70
C GLU A 558 62.60 23.09 11.96
N GLU A 559 63.89 22.87 12.16
CA GLU A 559 64.40 22.19 13.36
C GLU A 559 64.42 23.12 14.59
N LYS A 560 64.22 24.43 14.44
CA LYS A 560 64.31 25.41 15.52
C LYS A 560 62.98 26.04 15.95
N GLN A 561 61.96 25.89 15.13
CA GLN A 561 60.64 26.45 15.42
C GLN A 561 59.64 25.33 15.70
N TYR A 562 58.95 25.38 16.79
CA TYR A 562 57.87 24.48 17.06
C TYR A 562 56.88 25.11 18.05
N GLY A 563 55.65 24.75 17.92
CA GLY A 563 54.58 25.14 18.82
C GLY A 563 53.58 26.16 18.26
N ILE A 564 52.45 26.16 18.88
CA ILE A 564 51.33 27.08 18.70
C ILE A 564 51.01 27.67 20.07
N LEU A 565 50.30 28.78 20.12
CA LEU A 565 49.93 29.41 21.38
C LEU A 565 48.72 28.76 22.02
N GLY A 566 48.70 28.58 23.31
CA GLY A 566 47.52 28.20 24.07
C GLY A 566 47.35 26.70 24.29
N VAL A 567 48.31 25.85 23.99
CA VAL A 567 48.25 24.40 24.26
C VAL A 567 49.03 24.12 25.56
N GLU A 568 48.32 23.67 26.60
CA GLU A 568 48.94 23.34 27.88
C GLU A 568 49.85 22.11 27.76
N GLY A 569 51.05 22.18 28.37
CA GLY A 569 52.02 21.09 28.34
C GLY A 569 52.79 20.95 27.02
N LEU A 570 52.55 21.77 26.00
CA LEU A 570 53.32 21.83 24.80
C LEU A 570 54.57 22.68 25.01
N GLU A 571 55.76 22.08 24.79
CA GLU A 571 56.98 22.90 24.71
C GLU A 571 56.91 23.74 23.43
N VAL A 572 57.21 25.02 23.55
CA VAL A 572 57.14 25.97 22.43
C VAL A 572 58.49 26.72 22.31
N SER A 573 58.82 27.02 21.04
CA SER A 573 60.00 27.83 20.72
C SER A 573 59.66 28.72 19.52
N PHE A 574 59.83 30.04 19.70
CA PHE A 574 59.50 31.04 18.68
C PHE A 574 60.73 31.91 18.32
N PRO A 575 61.83 31.32 17.81
CA PRO A 575 63.04 32.11 17.54
C PRO A 575 62.73 33.14 16.44
N PRO A 576 63.15 34.41 16.65
CA PRO A 576 62.87 35.46 15.71
C PRO A 576 63.74 35.41 14.47
N ILE A 577 63.18 35.83 13.34
CA ILE A 577 63.93 36.12 12.10
C ILE A 577 64.13 37.61 12.01
N ASN A 578 65.36 38.01 11.68
CA ASN A 578 65.71 39.40 11.43
C ASN A 578 66.07 39.62 9.98
N PHE A 579 65.51 40.64 9.36
CA PHE A 579 65.82 41.06 8.01
C PHE A 579 65.78 42.59 7.89
N ARG A 580 66.27 43.10 6.78
CA ARG A 580 66.20 44.54 6.49
C ARG A 580 65.27 44.83 5.37
N ALA A 581 64.30 45.71 5.58
CA ALA A 581 63.38 46.17 4.58
C ALA A 581 63.90 47.46 3.93
N ALA A 582 64.15 47.40 2.66
CA ALA A 582 64.48 48.53 1.80
C ALA A 582 63.26 49.17 1.17
N GLN A 583 63.47 50.35 0.56
CA GLN A 583 62.35 51.03 -0.14
C GLN A 583 61.77 50.08 -1.24
N ASP A 584 60.48 50.09 -1.43
CA ASP A 584 59.65 49.29 -2.35
C ASP A 584 59.59 47.78 -2.05
N ASP A 585 60.16 47.31 -0.92
CA ASP A 585 59.91 45.95 -0.42
C ASP A 585 58.46 45.83 0.07
N ILE A 586 57.88 44.63 -0.09
CA ILE A 586 56.48 44.36 0.28
C ILE A 586 56.42 43.10 1.13
N ILE A 587 55.81 43.21 2.31
CA ILE A 587 55.51 42.07 3.18
C ILE A 587 54.03 41.71 2.99
N VAL A 588 53.74 40.42 2.76
CA VAL A 588 52.38 39.90 2.66
C VAL A 588 52.21 38.80 3.68
N CYS A 589 51.22 38.98 4.58
CA CYS A 589 50.80 37.98 5.58
C CYS A 589 49.35 37.59 5.33
N PHE A 590 49.02 36.36 5.58
CA PHE A 590 47.65 35.81 5.32
C PHE A 590 47.37 34.63 6.25
N THR A 591 46.07 34.43 6.57
CA THR A 591 45.59 33.23 7.22
C THR A 591 45.36 32.09 6.21
N ASP A 592 45.32 30.87 6.70
CA ASP A 592 45.18 29.66 5.86
C ASP A 592 43.86 29.66 5.06
N GLY A 593 42.77 30.27 5.57
CA GLY A 593 41.51 30.44 4.85
C GLY A 593 41.68 31.08 3.46
N LEU A 594 42.76 31.88 3.24
CA LEU A 594 43.07 32.42 1.90
C LEU A 594 43.67 31.38 0.97
N THR A 595 44.62 30.57 1.43
CA THR A 595 45.34 29.56 0.61
C THR A 595 44.51 28.30 0.40
N ASP A 596 43.70 27.93 1.38
CA ASP A 596 42.85 26.74 1.41
C ASP A 596 41.45 26.98 0.81
N CYS A 597 41.18 28.21 0.37
CA CYS A 597 39.96 28.56 -0.35
C CYS A 597 39.80 27.69 -1.58
N LYS A 598 38.66 26.97 -1.68
CA LYS A 598 38.37 25.98 -2.71
C LYS A 598 37.56 26.58 -3.85
N ASN A 599 37.85 26.14 -5.07
CA ASN A 599 37.02 26.39 -6.23
C ASN A 599 35.97 25.24 -6.39
N ARG A 600 35.07 25.39 -7.38
CA ARG A 600 34.06 24.38 -7.74
C ARG A 600 34.61 22.98 -8.04
N HIS A 601 35.89 22.83 -8.30
CA HIS A 601 36.56 21.56 -8.59
C HIS A 601 37.29 21.01 -7.36
N GLY A 602 37.19 21.68 -6.21
CA GLY A 602 37.84 21.27 -4.96
C GLY A 602 39.32 21.57 -4.89
N ASN A 603 39.88 22.35 -5.81
CA ASN A 603 41.28 22.74 -5.78
C ASN A 603 41.46 23.99 -4.90
N ASP A 604 42.59 24.06 -4.18
CA ASP A 604 42.95 25.17 -3.30
C ASP A 604 43.53 26.36 -4.10
N PHE A 605 43.39 27.57 -3.54
CA PHE A 605 43.92 28.80 -4.15
C PHE A 605 45.44 28.80 -4.19
N THR A 606 46.07 28.35 -3.17
CA THR A 606 47.50 28.17 -2.90
C THR A 606 48.34 29.44 -2.93
N LYS A 607 49.47 29.43 -2.17
CA LYS A 607 50.40 30.56 -2.05
C LYS A 607 51.14 30.90 -3.37
N GLU A 608 51.31 29.94 -4.27
CA GLU A 608 51.97 30.15 -5.57
C GLU A 608 51.26 31.19 -6.43
N ARG A 609 49.91 31.30 -6.28
CA ARG A 609 49.14 32.34 -6.95
C ARG A 609 49.40 33.72 -6.33
N ILE A 610 49.51 33.78 -5.02
CA ILE A 610 49.84 35.03 -4.30
C ILE A 610 51.23 35.49 -4.74
N ILE A 611 52.22 34.59 -4.78
CA ILE A 611 53.58 34.88 -5.26
C ILE A 611 53.58 35.47 -6.68
N LYS A 612 52.85 34.85 -7.61
CA LYS A 612 52.74 35.36 -8.99
C LYS A 612 52.09 36.74 -9.05
N LEU A 613 51.03 36.99 -8.30
CA LEU A 613 50.35 38.27 -8.26
C LEU A 613 51.26 39.35 -7.65
N LEU A 614 51.92 39.03 -6.55
CA LEU A 614 52.86 39.96 -5.92
C LEU A 614 54.02 40.31 -6.85
N GLN A 615 54.58 39.32 -7.57
CA GLN A 615 55.65 39.55 -8.58
C GLN A 615 55.15 40.43 -9.75
N GLN A 616 53.89 40.29 -10.14
CA GLN A 616 53.30 41.05 -11.27
C GLN A 616 52.95 42.48 -10.88
N TYR A 617 52.44 42.71 -9.67
CA TYR A 617 51.83 43.98 -9.26
C TYR A 617 52.64 44.76 -8.21
N HIS A 618 53.93 44.36 -7.95
CA HIS A 618 54.79 44.97 -6.93
C HIS A 618 54.92 46.51 -7.02
N ASN A 619 54.75 47.11 -8.22
CA ASN A 619 54.84 48.56 -8.42
C ASN A 619 53.59 49.33 -7.97
N GLU A 620 52.44 48.62 -7.71
CA GLU A 620 51.21 49.26 -7.27
C GLU A 620 51.28 49.60 -5.75
N SER A 621 50.34 50.40 -5.23
CA SER A 621 50.24 50.70 -3.80
C SER A 621 49.77 49.46 -3.01
N ALA A 622 49.99 49.45 -1.69
CA ALA A 622 49.58 48.35 -0.82
C ALA A 622 48.11 47.98 -1.01
N ILE A 623 47.22 48.98 -1.08
CA ILE A 623 45.76 48.75 -1.26
C ILE A 623 45.44 48.13 -2.63
N MET A 624 46.14 48.54 -3.69
CA MET A 624 45.91 47.99 -5.03
C MET A 624 46.37 46.55 -5.09
N ILE A 625 47.54 46.23 -4.54
CA ILE A 625 48.06 44.84 -4.46
C ILE A 625 47.08 43.96 -3.69
N MET A 626 46.61 44.41 -2.54
CA MET A 626 45.63 43.70 -1.73
C MET A 626 44.35 43.42 -2.56
N ASN A 627 43.82 44.40 -3.23
CA ASN A 627 42.61 44.26 -4.07
C ASN A 627 42.87 43.28 -5.22
N ARG A 628 44.03 43.29 -5.91
CA ARG A 628 44.38 42.33 -6.96
C ARG A 628 44.34 40.87 -6.46
N ILE A 629 44.86 40.65 -5.25
CA ILE A 629 44.87 39.30 -4.67
C ILE A 629 43.45 38.90 -4.31
N MET A 630 42.65 39.77 -3.69
CA MET A 630 41.27 39.46 -3.28
C MET A 630 40.35 39.29 -4.47
N ASP A 631 40.45 40.13 -5.53
CA ASP A 631 39.65 39.96 -6.75
C ASP A 631 39.96 38.62 -7.42
N LYS A 632 41.26 38.22 -7.41
CA LYS A 632 41.66 36.92 -7.99
C LYS A 632 41.19 35.72 -7.14
N LEU A 633 41.10 35.88 -5.84
CA LEU A 633 40.53 34.89 -4.92
C LEU A 633 39.05 34.73 -5.18
N GLU A 634 38.28 35.82 -5.30
CA GLU A 634 36.86 35.80 -5.61
C GLU A 634 36.58 35.17 -6.98
N ASP A 635 37.32 35.53 -8.01
CA ASP A 635 37.24 34.91 -9.35
C ASP A 635 37.48 33.40 -9.28
N PHE A 636 38.44 32.96 -8.48
CA PHE A 636 38.79 31.55 -8.31
C PHE A 636 37.76 30.76 -7.57
N LYS A 637 37.23 31.32 -6.49
CA LYS A 637 36.19 30.75 -5.67
C LYS A 637 34.86 30.64 -6.43
N GLY A 638 34.51 31.64 -7.23
CA GLY A 638 33.24 31.75 -7.91
C GLY A 638 32.05 31.81 -6.94
N ASN A 639 31.06 30.91 -7.08
CA ASN A 639 29.89 30.86 -6.25
C ASN A 639 30.04 30.03 -4.95
N GLU A 640 31.22 29.42 -4.74
CA GLU A 640 31.49 28.69 -3.51
C GLU A 640 31.63 29.65 -2.32
N LYS A 641 31.29 29.17 -1.12
CA LYS A 641 31.53 29.92 0.10
C LYS A 641 32.95 29.76 0.57
N PHE A 642 33.44 30.71 1.31
CA PHE A 642 34.68 30.51 2.04
C PHE A 642 34.54 29.34 3.02
N GLY A 643 35.56 28.54 3.18
CA GLY A 643 35.61 27.43 4.14
C GLY A 643 36.06 27.86 5.52
N ASP A 644 36.73 29.01 5.62
CA ASP A 644 37.24 29.59 6.85
C ASP A 644 37.32 31.11 6.76
N ASP A 645 37.66 31.78 7.86
CA ASP A 645 37.94 33.22 7.90
C ASP A 645 39.13 33.56 7.00
N VAL A 646 39.10 34.70 6.35
CA VAL A 646 40.12 35.13 5.39
C VAL A 646 40.67 36.48 5.77
N THR A 647 41.90 36.50 6.20
CA THR A 647 42.63 37.73 6.48
C THR A 647 43.87 37.83 5.59
N LEU A 648 44.04 38.97 4.94
CA LEU A 648 45.22 39.32 4.12
C LEU A 648 45.74 40.68 4.52
N ILE A 649 47.05 40.75 4.81
CA ILE A 649 47.76 41.98 5.14
C ILE A 649 48.82 42.22 4.08
N VAL A 650 48.83 43.41 3.49
CA VAL A 650 49.86 43.90 2.59
C VAL A 650 50.50 45.14 3.23
N LEU A 651 51.78 45.06 3.50
CA LEU A 651 52.59 46.13 4.07
C LEU A 651 53.72 46.48 3.09
N LYS A 652 53.62 47.65 2.45
CA LYS A 652 54.60 48.12 1.45
C LYS A 652 55.49 49.22 2.04
N ARG A 653 56.79 49.07 1.83
CA ARG A 653 57.82 50.02 2.20
C ARG A 653 57.81 51.20 1.26
N VAL A 654 57.55 52.41 1.73
CA VAL A 654 57.57 53.66 0.96
C VAL A 654 58.65 54.60 1.54
N ASN A 655 59.01 55.63 0.79
CA ASN A 655 60.00 56.59 1.28
C ASN A 655 59.54 57.27 2.57
N SER A 656 60.33 57.15 3.63
CA SER A 656 59.99 57.74 4.95
C SER A 656 59.92 59.23 4.99
N LYS A 657 60.50 59.92 3.98
CA LYS A 657 60.48 61.41 3.88
C LYS A 657 59.26 61.97 3.21
N ASP A 658 58.46 61.13 2.53
CA ASP A 658 57.23 61.54 1.83
C ASP A 658 56.00 61.44 2.76
N TYR A 659 56.19 61.11 4.04
CA TYR A 659 55.12 61.02 5.00
C TYR A 659 54.60 62.41 5.39
N ILE A 660 53.32 62.66 5.12
CA ILE A 660 52.57 63.82 5.58
C ILE A 660 51.67 63.31 6.68
N GLU A 661 51.84 63.81 7.92
CA GLU A 661 50.97 63.47 9.01
C GLU A 661 49.56 64.03 8.74
N GLU A 662 48.60 63.12 8.50
CA GLU A 662 47.21 63.51 8.47
C GLU A 662 46.77 63.96 9.86
N ILE A 663 46.55 65.27 10.04
CA ILE A 663 46.12 65.94 11.27
C ILE A 663 44.67 65.53 11.63
#